data_043af106d9ce1e80627cd1b9371f13a5
#
_entry.id   043af106d9ce1e80627cd1b9371f13a5
#
_cell.length_a   1.000
_cell.length_b   1.000
_cell.length_c   1.000
_cell.angle_alpha   90.00
_cell.angle_beta   90.00
_cell.angle_gamma   90.00
#
_symmetry.space_group_name_H-M   'P 1'
#
loop_
_entity.id
_entity.type
_entity.pdbx_description
1 polymer ?
#
loop_
_entity_poly.entity_id
_entity_poly.type
_entity_poly.pdbx_seq_one_letter_code
_entity_poly.pdbx_strand_id
1 'polypeptide(L)'
;MTSAPTPIDPIFGRLSLDVLPLHEPIVVATFVAVLIGGAAVLGLITRYRLWGWLWRDWFTSVDHKKIGIMYMVLGLIMFLRGFADAIMMRLQQAMAFGGSEGYLNAHHYDQIFTAHGVIMIFFVAMPFVTGLMNYVVPLQIGARDVSFPFLNNFSFWMTAAGAGLVMCSLFVGEFAQTGWLAYPPLSGIAYSPASGVDYYIWALQIAGVGTTLSGINLVVTILKMRAPGMTMMKMPVFTWTSLCTNVLIVASFPVLTAVLALLSLDRYVGTNFFTNDFGGSPMMYVNLIWIWGHPEVYILILPLFGVFSEVTSTFSGKKLFGYTSMVYATIVITILSYLVWLHHFFTMGSGASVNSFFGITTMVISIPTGAKLFNWLFTMYRGRIRFELPMMWTIAFMVTFTVGGMTGVLLAVPPADFVLHNSLFLIAHFHNVIIGGVLFGLFAAINFWWPKAFGFKLDVFWGKISFWCWVVGFWLAFMPLYVLGLMGVTRRMRVFDDPSLQIWFVVAAIGAVIIAAGIGAMLVQFAVSIWKREELRDESGDPWNARTLEWATSSPPPDYNFAFTPVIHSLDAWYDMKARGAERPVAGFKAIHMPSNTGTGIILAGLSAVCGFALIWYMWWLAGLSFLALLTVAIVHTFNYRRDFYIPVETVEAAEAVRTRQLAAQGA
;
A
#
# COMPACT_ATOMS: atom_id res chain seq x y z
N MET A 1 38.55 -2.22 -15.58
CA MET A 1 39.51 -1.39 -14.81
C MET A 1 38.79 -0.94 -13.56
N THR A 2 39.11 -1.51 -12.42
CA THR A 2 38.56 -1.10 -11.13
C THR A 2 39.23 0.23 -10.78
N SER A 3 38.49 1.33 -10.95
CA SER A 3 38.92 2.63 -10.40
C SER A 3 39.11 2.46 -8.89
N ALA A 4 40.26 2.93 -8.38
CA ALA A 4 40.48 2.96 -6.94
C ALA A 4 39.28 3.63 -6.24
N PRO A 5 38.85 3.11 -5.09
CA PRO A 5 37.72 3.73 -4.37
C PRO A 5 38.07 5.18 -4.09
N THR A 6 37.18 6.09 -4.48
CA THR A 6 37.34 7.52 -4.17
C THR A 6 37.53 7.69 -2.66
N PRO A 7 38.56 8.46 -2.24
CA PRO A 7 38.80 8.65 -0.80
C PRO A 7 37.53 9.25 -0.16
N ILE A 8 37.16 8.69 0.97
CA ILE A 8 35.96 9.15 1.73
C ILE A 8 36.33 10.47 2.40
N ASP A 9 35.60 11.55 2.04
CA ASP A 9 35.76 12.84 2.68
C ASP A 9 35.31 12.78 4.14
N PRO A 10 36.07 13.29 5.11
CA PRO A 10 35.68 13.22 6.54
C PRO A 10 34.34 13.91 6.89
N ILE A 11 33.95 14.93 6.11
CA ILE A 11 32.75 15.72 6.35
C ILE A 11 31.59 15.24 5.44
N PHE A 12 31.85 15.15 4.14
CA PHE A 12 30.83 14.86 3.14
C PHE A 12 30.75 13.37 2.74
N GLY A 13 31.63 12.52 3.27
CA GLY A 13 31.66 11.11 2.94
C GLY A 13 31.93 10.87 1.46
N ARG A 14 30.96 10.30 0.73
CA ARG A 14 30.99 10.11 -0.72
C ARG A 14 30.15 11.14 -1.49
N LEU A 15 29.54 12.10 -0.80
CA LEU A 15 28.70 13.12 -1.42
C LEU A 15 29.58 14.19 -2.08
N SER A 16 29.41 14.38 -3.39
CA SER A 16 30.07 15.40 -4.20
C SER A 16 29.09 16.01 -5.19
N LEU A 17 29.47 17.10 -5.87
CA LEU A 17 28.60 17.68 -6.90
C LEU A 17 28.44 16.79 -8.12
N ASP A 18 29.38 15.90 -8.38
CA ASP A 18 29.37 14.98 -9.52
C ASP A 18 28.31 13.90 -9.42
N VAL A 19 27.76 13.66 -8.21
CA VAL A 19 26.67 12.70 -8.01
C VAL A 19 25.31 13.24 -8.44
N LEU A 20 25.21 14.54 -8.75
CA LEU A 20 23.97 15.13 -9.26
C LEU A 20 23.78 14.71 -10.73
N PRO A 21 22.67 14.04 -11.11
CA PRO A 21 22.47 13.50 -12.46
C PRO A 21 22.07 14.59 -13.46
N LEU A 22 22.83 15.70 -13.52
CA LEU A 22 22.55 16.85 -14.37
C LEU A 22 22.84 16.58 -15.87
N HIS A 23 23.49 15.47 -16.17
CA HIS A 23 23.75 15.00 -17.54
C HIS A 23 22.56 14.25 -18.17
N GLU A 24 21.55 13.88 -17.36
CA GLU A 24 20.38 13.15 -17.82
C GLU A 24 19.20 14.13 -18.07
N PRO A 25 18.82 14.44 -19.31
CA PRO A 25 17.79 15.47 -19.60
C PRO A 25 16.44 15.19 -18.96
N ILE A 26 16.04 13.91 -18.90
CA ILE A 26 14.75 13.49 -18.30
C ILE A 26 14.76 13.75 -16.80
N VAL A 27 15.88 13.46 -16.11
CA VAL A 27 16.02 13.72 -14.67
C VAL A 27 16.02 15.22 -14.39
N VAL A 28 16.73 16.02 -15.20
CA VAL A 28 16.74 17.50 -15.08
C VAL A 28 15.33 18.06 -15.28
N ALA A 29 14.61 17.63 -16.33
CA ALA A 29 13.24 18.05 -16.58
C ALA A 29 12.30 17.68 -15.42
N THR A 30 12.43 16.47 -14.87
CA THR A 30 11.67 16.01 -13.70
C THR A 30 12.00 16.86 -12.46
N PHE A 31 13.28 17.14 -12.23
CA PHE A 31 13.72 18.00 -11.12
C PHE A 31 13.11 19.40 -11.19
N VAL A 32 13.17 20.03 -12.36
CA VAL A 32 12.55 21.35 -12.61
C VAL A 32 11.04 21.30 -12.38
N ALA A 33 10.36 20.27 -12.88
CA ALA A 33 8.93 20.10 -12.69
C ALA A 33 8.55 19.92 -11.21
N VAL A 34 9.32 19.12 -10.45
CA VAL A 34 9.12 18.91 -9.01
C VAL A 34 9.41 20.19 -8.22
N LEU A 35 10.45 20.94 -8.58
CA LEU A 35 10.74 22.26 -7.94
C LEU A 35 9.62 23.25 -8.19
N ILE A 36 9.14 23.39 -9.43
CA ILE A 36 8.06 24.32 -9.78
C ILE A 36 6.77 23.89 -9.07
N GLY A 37 6.40 22.61 -9.15
CA GLY A 37 5.22 22.06 -8.46
C GLY A 37 5.30 22.22 -6.95
N GLY A 38 6.44 21.90 -6.35
CA GLY A 38 6.70 22.10 -4.93
C GLY A 38 6.60 23.55 -4.50
N ALA A 39 7.24 24.45 -5.25
CA ALA A 39 7.17 25.89 -5.00
C ALA A 39 5.73 26.41 -5.11
N ALA A 40 4.95 25.94 -6.09
CA ALA A 40 3.54 26.30 -6.24
C ALA A 40 2.71 25.83 -5.03
N VAL A 41 2.88 24.58 -4.59
CA VAL A 41 2.19 24.04 -3.41
C VAL A 41 2.57 24.81 -2.15
N LEU A 42 3.86 25.04 -1.89
CA LEU A 42 4.34 25.84 -0.76
C LEU A 42 3.82 27.28 -0.81
N GLY A 43 3.79 27.88 -2.00
CA GLY A 43 3.22 29.20 -2.25
C GLY A 43 1.72 29.25 -1.91
N LEU A 44 0.94 28.26 -2.32
CA LEU A 44 -0.49 28.15 -2.01
C LEU A 44 -0.72 27.98 -0.49
N ILE A 45 0.02 27.08 0.17
CA ILE A 45 -0.06 26.86 1.62
C ILE A 45 0.23 28.16 2.38
N THR A 46 1.25 28.91 1.94
CA THR A 46 1.64 30.19 2.54
C THR A 46 0.60 31.28 2.27
N ARG A 47 0.12 31.38 1.02
CA ARG A 47 -0.89 32.38 0.60
C ARG A 47 -2.20 32.21 1.38
N TYR A 48 -2.63 30.99 1.57
CA TYR A 48 -3.86 30.69 2.30
C TYR A 48 -3.66 30.50 3.82
N ARG A 49 -2.44 30.76 4.33
CA ARG A 49 -2.07 30.64 5.76
C ARG A 49 -2.38 29.27 6.38
N LEU A 50 -2.19 28.21 5.61
CA LEU A 50 -2.54 26.84 6.02
C LEU A 50 -1.50 26.17 6.93
N TRP A 51 -0.30 26.74 7.15
CA TRP A 51 0.78 26.14 7.93
C TRP A 51 0.36 25.75 9.35
N GLY A 52 -0.34 26.65 10.06
CA GLY A 52 -0.80 26.38 11.42
C GLY A 52 -1.85 25.27 11.49
N TRP A 53 -2.73 25.20 10.50
CA TRP A 53 -3.71 24.12 10.37
C TRP A 53 -3.04 22.81 10.02
N LEU A 54 -2.14 22.74 9.03
CA LEU A 54 -1.39 21.54 8.67
C LEU A 54 -0.62 20.99 9.85
N TRP A 55 0.06 21.87 10.60
CA TRP A 55 0.83 21.44 11.76
C TRP A 55 -0.05 20.86 12.86
N ARG A 56 -1.06 21.61 13.31
CA ARG A 56 -1.87 21.22 14.49
C ARG A 56 -2.87 20.11 14.21
N ASP A 57 -3.48 20.10 13.01
CA ASP A 57 -4.60 19.22 12.71
C ASP A 57 -4.19 17.97 11.94
N TRP A 58 -3.00 17.98 11.27
CA TRP A 58 -2.54 16.89 10.44
C TRP A 58 -1.18 16.35 10.88
N PHE A 59 -0.11 17.12 10.78
CA PHE A 59 1.25 16.60 10.98
C PHE A 59 1.50 16.06 12.38
N THR A 60 0.90 16.68 13.40
CA THR A 60 1.02 16.23 14.79
C THR A 60 -0.15 15.36 15.25
N SER A 61 -1.14 15.12 14.37
CA SER A 61 -2.35 14.37 14.71
C SER A 61 -2.05 12.93 15.14
N VAL A 62 -2.73 12.48 16.16
CA VAL A 62 -2.75 11.09 16.61
C VAL A 62 -4.08 10.39 16.30
N ASP A 63 -5.06 11.11 15.74
CA ASP A 63 -6.34 10.56 15.30
C ASP A 63 -6.13 9.56 14.16
N HIS A 64 -6.56 8.33 14.36
CA HIS A 64 -6.41 7.24 13.41
C HIS A 64 -7.02 7.54 12.03
N LYS A 65 -8.10 8.35 11.96
CA LYS A 65 -8.77 8.73 10.69
C LYS A 65 -7.89 9.65 9.87
N LYS A 66 -7.33 10.70 10.51
CA LYS A 66 -6.43 11.66 9.85
C LYS A 66 -5.15 10.96 9.40
N ILE A 67 -4.57 10.10 10.23
CA ILE A 67 -3.40 9.29 9.88
C ILE A 67 -3.72 8.36 8.70
N GLY A 68 -4.89 7.72 8.71
CA GLY A 68 -5.34 6.88 7.60
C GLY A 68 -5.41 7.66 6.28
N ILE A 69 -5.96 8.88 6.29
CA ILE A 69 -6.01 9.77 5.13
C ILE A 69 -4.58 10.18 4.71
N MET A 70 -3.68 10.50 5.65
CA MET A 70 -2.29 10.85 5.35
C MET A 70 -1.56 9.70 4.65
N TYR A 71 -1.76 8.44 5.08
CA TYR A 71 -1.23 7.26 4.38
C TYR A 71 -1.77 7.15 2.96
N MET A 72 -3.08 7.37 2.75
CA MET A 72 -3.68 7.31 1.40
C MET A 72 -3.16 8.43 0.50
N VAL A 73 -2.94 9.64 1.03
CA VAL A 73 -2.36 10.76 0.28
C VAL A 73 -0.91 10.47 -0.10
N LEU A 74 -0.09 9.95 0.82
CA LEU A 74 1.27 9.51 0.53
C LEU A 74 1.27 8.45 -0.57
N GLY A 75 0.41 7.44 -0.44
CA GLY A 75 0.23 6.39 -1.45
C GLY A 75 -0.14 6.97 -2.83
N LEU A 76 -1.02 7.97 -2.90
CA LEU A 76 -1.41 8.62 -4.16
C LEU A 76 -0.23 9.39 -4.80
N ILE A 77 0.54 10.12 -4.02
CA ILE A 77 1.73 10.84 -4.52
C ILE A 77 2.73 9.85 -5.10
N MET A 78 3.04 8.79 -4.36
CA MET A 78 3.98 7.76 -4.80
C MET A 78 3.43 6.94 -5.97
N PHE A 79 2.10 6.76 -6.06
CA PHE A 79 1.44 6.11 -7.20
C PHE A 79 1.66 6.89 -8.50
N LEU A 80 1.50 8.21 -8.48
CA LEU A 80 1.76 9.04 -9.66
C LEU A 80 3.22 8.93 -10.10
N ARG A 81 4.16 8.91 -9.14
CA ARG A 81 5.60 8.72 -9.43
C ARG A 81 5.87 7.33 -10.02
N GLY A 82 5.41 6.26 -9.37
CA GLY A 82 5.62 4.88 -9.84
C GLY A 82 4.92 4.59 -11.18
N PHE A 83 3.79 5.23 -11.45
CA PHE A 83 3.13 5.12 -12.76
C PHE A 83 3.92 5.85 -13.87
N ALA A 84 4.56 6.97 -13.57
CA ALA A 84 5.45 7.64 -14.52
C ALA A 84 6.57 6.70 -14.98
N ASP A 85 7.19 5.94 -14.07
CA ASP A 85 8.18 4.92 -14.43
C ASP A 85 7.57 3.81 -15.32
N ALA A 86 6.36 3.35 -15.00
CA ALA A 86 5.70 2.30 -15.77
C ALA A 86 5.42 2.71 -17.22
N ILE A 87 4.86 3.91 -17.42
CA ILE A 87 4.56 4.39 -18.78
C ILE A 87 5.84 4.64 -19.58
N MET A 88 6.89 5.16 -18.93
CA MET A 88 8.19 5.34 -19.57
C MET A 88 8.75 4.01 -20.08
N MET A 89 8.72 2.95 -19.27
CA MET A 89 9.16 1.62 -19.69
C MET A 89 8.33 1.07 -20.85
N ARG A 90 7.01 1.24 -20.84
CA ARG A 90 6.14 0.77 -21.91
C ARG A 90 6.35 1.49 -23.23
N LEU A 91 6.54 2.81 -23.18
CA LEU A 91 6.87 3.60 -24.36
C LEU A 91 8.26 3.22 -24.91
N GLN A 92 9.24 3.02 -24.02
CA GLN A 92 10.56 2.51 -24.43
C GLN A 92 10.44 1.20 -25.22
N GLN A 93 9.72 0.22 -24.69
CA GLN A 93 9.55 -1.07 -25.32
C GLN A 93 8.81 -1.00 -26.66
N ALA A 94 7.85 -0.08 -26.82
CA ALA A 94 7.14 0.12 -28.09
C ALA A 94 8.01 0.79 -29.17
N MET A 95 9.00 1.61 -28.77
CA MET A 95 9.84 2.41 -29.66
C MET A 95 11.18 1.74 -29.97
N ALA A 96 11.66 0.84 -29.13
CA ALA A 96 12.97 0.22 -29.24
C ALA A 96 12.92 -1.07 -30.04
N PHE A 97 12.82 -0.95 -31.37
CA PHE A 97 12.69 -2.05 -32.31
C PHE A 97 13.54 -1.83 -33.56
N GLY A 98 14.10 -2.92 -34.12
CA GLY A 98 14.73 -2.93 -35.43
C GLY A 98 15.94 -2.00 -35.54
N GLY A 99 16.84 -2.03 -34.56
CA GLY A 99 18.02 -1.17 -34.50
C GLY A 99 17.79 0.18 -33.83
N SER A 100 16.53 0.52 -33.48
CA SER A 100 16.24 1.68 -32.61
C SER A 100 16.50 1.32 -31.15
N GLU A 101 17.33 2.10 -30.46
CA GLU A 101 17.55 1.94 -29.02
C GLU A 101 16.45 2.58 -28.14
N GLY A 102 15.43 3.19 -28.78
CA GLY A 102 14.42 3.96 -28.06
C GLY A 102 14.98 5.26 -27.51
N TYR A 103 14.40 5.73 -26.38
CA TYR A 103 14.77 7.04 -25.79
C TYR A 103 15.40 6.93 -24.38
N LEU A 104 15.38 5.74 -23.76
CA LEU A 104 16.01 5.49 -22.46
C LEU A 104 17.32 4.73 -22.65
N ASN A 105 18.41 5.23 -22.06
CA ASN A 105 19.62 4.45 -21.95
C ASN A 105 19.46 3.27 -20.97
N ALA A 106 20.33 2.28 -21.04
CA ALA A 106 20.22 1.06 -20.24
C ALA A 106 20.29 1.36 -18.73
N HIS A 107 21.19 2.23 -18.33
CA HIS A 107 21.40 2.60 -16.93
C HIS A 107 20.14 3.24 -16.32
N HIS A 108 19.53 4.20 -17.01
CA HIS A 108 18.31 4.85 -16.56
C HIS A 108 17.13 3.86 -16.58
N TYR A 109 17.02 3.00 -17.60
CA TYR A 109 15.96 1.99 -17.69
C TYR A 109 15.99 1.03 -16.49
N ASP A 110 17.15 0.55 -16.07
CA ASP A 110 17.30 -0.36 -14.94
C ASP A 110 16.97 0.31 -13.61
N GLN A 111 17.27 1.59 -13.45
CA GLN A 111 16.90 2.37 -12.27
C GLN A 111 15.37 2.53 -12.17
N ILE A 112 14.70 2.98 -13.24
CA ILE A 112 13.21 3.15 -13.21
C ILE A 112 12.50 1.82 -13.11
N PHE A 113 13.04 0.73 -13.69
CA PHE A 113 12.52 -0.61 -13.51
C PHE A 113 12.52 -1.04 -12.04
N THR A 114 13.63 -0.82 -11.35
CA THR A 114 13.78 -1.12 -9.92
C THR A 114 12.91 -0.19 -9.08
N ALA A 115 12.95 1.12 -9.35
CA ALA A 115 12.18 2.13 -8.63
C ALA A 115 10.68 1.90 -8.76
N HIS A 116 10.18 1.58 -9.96
CA HIS A 116 8.77 1.22 -10.15
C HIS A 116 8.34 0.10 -9.21
N GLY A 117 9.07 -1.01 -9.17
CA GLY A 117 8.72 -2.14 -8.31
C GLY A 117 8.73 -1.79 -6.83
N VAL A 118 9.77 -1.11 -6.35
CA VAL A 118 9.91 -0.69 -4.95
C VAL A 118 8.81 0.30 -4.56
N ILE A 119 8.58 1.31 -5.38
CA ILE A 119 7.57 2.34 -5.11
C ILE A 119 6.18 1.71 -5.06
N MET A 120 5.80 0.90 -6.06
CA MET A 120 4.45 0.35 -6.17
C MET A 120 4.11 -0.62 -5.04
N ILE A 121 5.06 -1.39 -4.53
CA ILE A 121 4.83 -2.33 -3.42
C ILE A 121 4.91 -1.60 -2.09
N PHE A 122 6.05 -0.99 -1.76
CA PHE A 122 6.31 -0.48 -0.41
C PHE A 122 5.72 0.91 -0.13
N PHE A 123 5.55 1.75 -1.16
CA PHE A 123 5.16 3.15 -0.98
C PHE A 123 3.83 3.52 -1.64
N VAL A 124 3.20 2.57 -2.35
CA VAL A 124 1.83 2.71 -2.87
C VAL A 124 0.90 1.71 -2.20
N ALA A 125 1.06 0.42 -2.49
CA ALA A 125 0.13 -0.60 -2.03
C ALA A 125 0.09 -0.68 -0.49
N MET A 126 1.25 -0.74 0.17
CA MET A 126 1.34 -0.79 1.63
C MET A 126 0.74 0.44 2.32
N PRO A 127 1.07 1.70 1.96
CA PRO A 127 0.42 2.87 2.54
C PRO A 127 -1.09 2.91 2.31
N PHE A 128 -1.57 2.56 1.13
CA PHE A 128 -3.00 2.53 0.85
C PHE A 128 -3.75 1.54 1.74
N VAL A 129 -3.29 0.28 1.84
CA VAL A 129 -3.98 -0.72 2.67
C VAL A 129 -3.85 -0.39 4.15
N THR A 130 -2.70 0.14 4.59
CA THR A 130 -2.49 0.58 5.97
C THR A 130 -3.40 1.77 6.30
N GLY A 131 -3.50 2.75 5.42
CA GLY A 131 -4.38 3.91 5.57
C GLY A 131 -5.85 3.51 5.65
N LEU A 132 -6.29 2.60 4.79
CA LEU A 132 -7.64 2.09 4.79
C LEU A 132 -7.97 1.34 6.10
N MET A 133 -7.08 0.44 6.55
CA MET A 133 -7.26 -0.28 7.81
C MET A 133 -7.29 0.67 9.00
N ASN A 134 -6.39 1.66 9.05
CA ASN A 134 -6.37 2.69 10.09
C ASN A 134 -7.68 3.47 10.14
N TYR A 135 -8.23 3.86 8.98
CA TYR A 135 -9.47 4.63 8.94
C TYR A 135 -10.67 3.79 9.38
N VAL A 136 -10.83 2.59 8.82
CA VAL A 136 -12.08 1.82 8.89
C VAL A 136 -12.15 0.90 10.12
N VAL A 137 -11.06 0.23 10.49
CA VAL A 137 -11.09 -0.82 11.53
C VAL A 137 -11.59 -0.32 12.88
N PRO A 138 -11.07 0.80 13.46
CA PRO A 138 -11.58 1.27 14.75
C PRO A 138 -13.07 1.60 14.71
N LEU A 139 -13.55 2.17 13.61
CA LEU A 139 -14.98 2.45 13.41
C LEU A 139 -15.80 1.16 13.32
N GLN A 140 -15.33 0.14 12.60
CA GLN A 140 -16.03 -1.14 12.48
C GLN A 140 -16.15 -1.91 13.79
N ILE A 141 -15.15 -1.78 14.67
CA ILE A 141 -15.16 -2.49 15.96
C ILE A 141 -15.77 -1.68 17.10
N GLY A 142 -16.21 -0.44 16.85
CA GLY A 142 -16.79 0.43 17.86
C GLY A 142 -15.78 1.06 18.82
N ALA A 143 -14.51 1.15 18.42
CA ALA A 143 -13.44 1.76 19.21
C ALA A 143 -13.40 3.28 19.01
N ARG A 144 -12.99 4.00 20.06
CA ARG A 144 -12.79 5.46 20.00
C ARG A 144 -11.52 5.86 19.26
N ASP A 145 -10.48 5.03 19.31
CA ASP A 145 -9.19 5.23 18.63
C ASP A 145 -8.47 3.87 18.52
N VAL A 146 -7.27 3.84 17.97
CA VAL A 146 -6.35 2.70 18.04
C VAL A 146 -5.73 2.56 19.43
N SER A 147 -5.15 1.39 19.73
CA SER A 147 -4.56 1.11 21.05
C SER A 147 -3.35 1.99 21.38
N PHE A 148 -2.55 2.37 20.38
CA PHE A 148 -1.32 3.14 20.54
C PHE A 148 -1.31 4.34 19.58
N PRO A 149 -2.02 5.45 19.90
CA PRO A 149 -2.17 6.59 18.98
C PRO A 149 -0.85 7.25 18.59
N PHE A 150 0.08 7.38 19.54
CA PHE A 150 1.43 7.90 19.28
C PHE A 150 2.21 7.02 18.28
N LEU A 151 2.19 5.69 18.48
CA LEU A 151 2.87 4.76 17.58
C LEU A 151 2.27 4.81 16.17
N ASN A 152 0.97 5.10 16.05
CA ASN A 152 0.29 5.26 14.77
C ASN A 152 0.81 6.48 14.00
N ASN A 153 0.94 7.64 14.66
CA ASN A 153 1.54 8.83 14.07
C ASN A 153 3.00 8.57 13.68
N PHE A 154 3.78 7.97 14.57
CA PHE A 154 5.19 7.67 14.33
C PHE A 154 5.36 6.69 13.15
N SER A 155 4.53 5.65 13.04
CA SER A 155 4.59 4.67 11.94
C SER A 155 4.35 5.31 10.57
N PHE A 156 3.38 6.24 10.49
CA PHE A 156 3.15 7.01 9.27
C PHE A 156 4.39 7.83 8.86
N TRP A 157 4.96 8.58 9.80
CA TRP A 157 6.11 9.43 9.49
C TRP A 157 7.36 8.64 9.13
N MET A 158 7.56 7.45 9.73
CA MET A 158 8.64 6.53 9.32
C MET A 158 8.45 6.05 7.86
N THR A 159 7.22 5.70 7.48
CA THR A 159 6.91 5.34 6.09
C THR A 159 7.15 6.51 5.13
N ALA A 160 6.74 7.72 5.52
CA ALA A 160 6.98 8.93 4.74
C ALA A 160 8.47 9.27 4.62
N ALA A 161 9.26 9.05 5.68
CA ALA A 161 10.71 9.23 5.67
C ALA A 161 11.41 8.27 4.69
N GLY A 162 11.01 6.99 4.68
CA GLY A 162 11.49 6.01 3.70
C GLY A 162 11.13 6.40 2.26
N ALA A 163 9.89 6.83 2.01
CA ALA A 163 9.46 7.36 0.71
C ALA A 163 10.29 8.58 0.30
N GLY A 164 10.58 9.48 1.24
CA GLY A 164 11.43 10.65 1.02
C GLY A 164 12.86 10.27 0.58
N LEU A 165 13.45 9.24 1.16
CA LEU A 165 14.77 8.75 0.74
C LEU A 165 14.74 8.18 -0.69
N VAL A 166 13.70 7.41 -1.06
CA VAL A 166 13.54 6.94 -2.44
C VAL A 166 13.40 8.11 -3.40
N MET A 167 12.65 9.15 -3.03
CA MET A 167 12.51 10.35 -3.88
C MET A 167 13.81 11.15 -3.93
N CYS A 168 14.61 11.19 -2.85
CA CYS A 168 15.89 11.85 -2.81
C CYS A 168 16.88 11.23 -3.81
N SER A 169 16.87 9.91 -3.99
CA SER A 169 17.75 9.22 -4.95
C SER A 169 17.55 9.63 -6.42
N LEU A 170 16.41 10.25 -6.73
CA LEU A 170 16.12 10.77 -8.07
C LEU A 170 16.99 12.00 -8.42
N PHE A 171 17.45 12.73 -7.40
CA PHE A 171 18.13 14.02 -7.56
C PHE A 171 19.54 14.02 -6.97
N VAL A 172 19.85 13.10 -6.06
CA VAL A 172 21.12 13.01 -5.35
C VAL A 172 21.63 11.57 -5.44
N GLY A 173 22.52 11.33 -6.37
CA GLY A 173 23.01 9.99 -6.69
C GLY A 173 22.12 9.27 -7.70
N GLU A 174 21.91 8.00 -7.45
CA GLU A 174 21.10 7.12 -8.31
C GLU A 174 20.28 6.14 -7.45
N PHE A 175 19.24 5.53 -8.02
CA PHE A 175 18.56 4.42 -7.40
C PHE A 175 19.17 3.08 -7.83
N ALA A 176 18.82 1.99 -7.12
CA ALA A 176 19.31 0.65 -7.41
C ALA A 176 18.90 0.17 -8.82
N GLN A 177 19.77 -0.62 -9.46
CA GLN A 177 19.58 -1.23 -10.78
C GLN A 177 19.38 -2.75 -10.69
N THR A 178 19.06 -3.25 -9.51
CA THR A 178 19.06 -4.67 -9.15
C THR A 178 17.73 -5.39 -9.36
N GLY A 179 16.67 -4.63 -9.71
CA GLY A 179 15.30 -5.07 -9.54
C GLY A 179 14.85 -4.89 -8.07
N TRP A 180 13.55 -4.93 -7.84
CA TRP A 180 12.94 -4.56 -6.57
C TRP A 180 13.28 -5.46 -5.36
N LEU A 181 13.84 -6.64 -5.60
CA LEU A 181 14.26 -7.60 -4.57
C LEU A 181 15.76 -7.57 -4.26
N ALA A 182 16.55 -6.82 -5.01
CA ALA A 182 17.99 -6.61 -4.78
C ALA A 182 18.79 -7.90 -4.54
N TYR A 183 18.69 -8.88 -5.44
CA TYR A 183 19.39 -10.16 -5.29
C TYR A 183 20.92 -10.02 -5.36
N PRO A 184 21.67 -10.62 -4.41
CA PRO A 184 23.09 -10.85 -4.57
C PRO A 184 23.35 -11.86 -5.73
N PRO A 185 24.50 -11.76 -6.42
CA PRO A 185 25.63 -10.85 -6.13
C PRO A 185 25.44 -9.43 -6.65
N LEU A 186 24.44 -9.17 -7.50
CA LEU A 186 24.24 -7.87 -8.15
C LEU A 186 24.10 -6.70 -7.15
N SER A 187 23.45 -6.92 -6.00
CA SER A 187 23.32 -5.92 -4.93
C SER A 187 24.57 -5.76 -4.05
N GLY A 188 25.57 -6.64 -4.20
CA GLY A 188 26.82 -6.52 -3.49
C GLY A 188 27.68 -5.33 -3.95
N ILE A 189 28.60 -4.88 -3.10
CA ILE A 189 29.44 -3.70 -3.37
C ILE A 189 30.33 -3.86 -4.62
N ALA A 190 30.71 -5.09 -4.96
CA ALA A 190 31.52 -5.38 -6.14
C ALA A 190 30.80 -5.09 -7.47
N TYR A 191 29.48 -5.25 -7.51
CA TYR A 191 28.68 -5.08 -8.73
C TYR A 191 27.83 -3.79 -8.71
N SER A 192 27.52 -3.28 -7.54
CA SER A 192 26.73 -2.05 -7.34
C SER A 192 27.44 -1.16 -6.31
N PRO A 193 28.60 -0.56 -6.67
CA PRO A 193 29.40 0.22 -5.73
C PRO A 193 28.80 1.60 -5.39
N ALA A 194 27.90 2.11 -6.21
CA ALA A 194 27.25 3.40 -6.03
C ALA A 194 26.17 3.38 -4.95
N SER A 195 25.57 4.54 -4.68
CA SER A 195 24.60 4.76 -3.59
C SER A 195 23.23 4.05 -3.77
N GLY A 196 22.93 3.54 -4.96
CA GLY A 196 21.60 3.07 -5.31
C GLY A 196 21.06 1.96 -4.42
N VAL A 197 21.87 0.93 -4.14
CA VAL A 197 21.48 -0.18 -3.24
C VAL A 197 21.39 0.30 -1.80
N ASP A 198 22.19 1.27 -1.39
CA ASP A 198 22.16 1.83 -0.04
C ASP A 198 20.88 2.65 0.18
N TYR A 199 20.40 3.41 -0.83
CA TYR A 199 19.08 4.03 -0.82
C TYR A 199 17.96 2.98 -0.67
N TYR A 200 18.01 1.90 -1.44
CA TYR A 200 17.07 0.78 -1.33
C TYR A 200 17.03 0.23 0.09
N ILE A 201 18.18 -0.09 0.68
CA ILE A 201 18.26 -0.68 2.01
C ILE A 201 17.69 0.27 3.07
N TRP A 202 18.18 1.50 3.14
CA TRP A 202 17.81 2.41 4.24
C TRP A 202 16.38 2.94 4.11
N ALA A 203 15.88 3.15 2.90
CA ALA A 203 14.48 3.51 2.70
C ALA A 203 13.54 2.40 3.20
N LEU A 204 13.84 1.14 2.89
CA LEU A 204 13.03 0.01 3.32
C LEU A 204 13.20 -0.32 4.81
N GLN A 205 14.38 -0.16 5.38
CA GLN A 205 14.59 -0.34 6.83
C GLN A 205 13.75 0.64 7.64
N ILE A 206 13.79 1.92 7.27
CA ILE A 206 13.05 2.98 7.97
C ILE A 206 11.53 2.76 7.79
N ALA A 207 11.06 2.53 6.58
CA ALA A 207 9.64 2.26 6.31
C ALA A 207 9.17 0.96 6.98
N GLY A 208 10.01 -0.08 7.02
CA GLY A 208 9.73 -1.38 7.62
C GLY A 208 9.48 -1.30 9.13
N VAL A 209 10.22 -0.42 9.84
CA VAL A 209 9.93 -0.13 11.25
C VAL A 209 8.52 0.44 11.40
N GLY A 210 8.16 1.45 10.58
CA GLY A 210 6.82 2.03 10.58
C GLY A 210 5.73 0.99 10.35
N THR A 211 5.91 0.15 9.34
CA THR A 211 4.96 -0.91 8.99
C THR A 211 4.77 -1.92 10.13
N THR A 212 5.87 -2.36 10.76
CA THR A 212 5.81 -3.29 11.90
C THR A 212 5.04 -2.70 13.08
N LEU A 213 5.27 -1.42 13.39
CA LEU A 213 4.56 -0.71 14.47
C LEU A 213 3.07 -0.57 14.18
N SER A 214 2.69 -0.27 12.93
CA SER A 214 1.28 -0.28 12.49
C SER A 214 0.65 -1.67 12.66
N GLY A 215 1.36 -2.73 12.29
CA GLY A 215 0.90 -4.11 12.46
C GLY A 215 0.60 -4.46 13.91
N ILE A 216 1.54 -4.19 14.82
CA ILE A 216 1.37 -4.40 16.26
C ILE A 216 0.15 -3.62 16.77
N ASN A 217 0.04 -2.34 16.41
CA ASN A 217 -1.04 -1.47 16.86
C ASN A 217 -2.41 -2.00 16.45
N LEU A 218 -2.60 -2.36 15.19
CA LEU A 218 -3.89 -2.85 14.68
C LEU A 218 -4.25 -4.24 15.23
N VAL A 219 -3.28 -5.16 15.40
CA VAL A 219 -3.53 -6.44 16.09
C VAL A 219 -4.07 -6.21 17.50
N VAL A 220 -3.39 -5.38 18.29
CA VAL A 220 -3.83 -5.08 19.67
C VAL A 220 -5.19 -4.38 19.67
N THR A 221 -5.41 -3.42 18.80
CA THR A 221 -6.66 -2.69 18.65
C THR A 221 -7.83 -3.65 18.38
N ILE A 222 -7.70 -4.52 17.39
CA ILE A 222 -8.75 -5.49 17.04
C ILE A 222 -9.00 -6.49 18.18
N LEU A 223 -7.97 -6.96 18.85
CA LEU A 223 -8.12 -7.96 19.90
C LEU A 223 -8.65 -7.39 21.21
N LYS A 224 -8.34 -6.12 21.56
CA LYS A 224 -8.61 -5.55 22.89
C LYS A 224 -9.71 -4.48 22.91
N MET A 225 -10.00 -3.81 21.78
CA MET A 225 -10.88 -2.64 21.78
C MET A 225 -12.23 -2.86 21.10
N ARG A 226 -12.62 -4.10 20.84
CA ARG A 226 -13.95 -4.40 20.30
C ARG A 226 -15.06 -3.96 21.25
N ALA A 227 -16.13 -3.40 20.68
CA ALA A 227 -17.32 -3.01 21.42
C ALA A 227 -17.95 -4.21 22.15
N PRO A 228 -18.63 -3.99 23.29
CA PRO A 228 -19.31 -5.04 24.02
C PRO A 228 -20.27 -5.85 23.12
N GLY A 229 -20.26 -7.17 23.27
CA GLY A 229 -21.05 -8.09 22.45
C GLY A 229 -20.44 -8.44 21.08
N MET A 230 -19.42 -7.72 20.61
CA MET A 230 -18.69 -8.07 19.39
C MET A 230 -17.68 -9.20 19.68
N THR A 231 -18.16 -10.43 19.66
CA THR A 231 -17.27 -11.62 19.67
C THR A 231 -16.51 -11.72 18.35
N MET A 232 -15.48 -12.58 18.29
CA MET A 232 -14.69 -12.78 17.08
C MET A 232 -15.57 -13.06 15.86
N MET A 233 -16.55 -13.97 15.98
CA MET A 233 -17.45 -14.35 14.88
C MET A 233 -18.60 -13.35 14.63
N LYS A 234 -18.55 -12.19 15.26
CA LYS A 234 -19.42 -11.03 14.94
C LYS A 234 -18.66 -9.86 14.33
N MET A 235 -17.34 -10.00 14.13
CA MET A 235 -16.54 -8.99 13.42
C MET A 235 -16.87 -9.00 11.91
N PRO A 236 -16.92 -7.84 11.26
CA PRO A 236 -16.99 -7.74 9.80
C PRO A 236 -15.84 -8.48 9.11
N VAL A 237 -16.03 -8.92 7.87
CA VAL A 237 -14.97 -9.63 7.13
C VAL A 237 -13.77 -8.73 6.89
N PHE A 238 -13.98 -7.43 6.66
CA PHE A 238 -12.87 -6.48 6.54
C PHE A 238 -12.01 -6.42 7.82
N THR A 239 -12.63 -6.45 9.00
CA THR A 239 -11.89 -6.51 10.27
C THR A 239 -11.12 -7.83 10.41
N TRP A 240 -11.68 -8.99 9.98
CA TRP A 240 -10.99 -10.27 9.97
C TRP A 240 -9.79 -10.29 9.02
N THR A 241 -9.97 -9.80 7.81
CA THR A 241 -8.88 -9.74 6.83
C THR A 241 -7.79 -8.77 7.29
N SER A 242 -8.17 -7.66 7.93
CA SER A 242 -7.22 -6.72 8.55
C SER A 242 -6.45 -7.37 9.71
N LEU A 243 -7.10 -8.16 10.56
CA LEU A 243 -6.42 -8.89 11.64
C LEU A 243 -5.36 -9.86 11.07
N CYS A 244 -5.76 -10.69 10.11
CA CYS A 244 -4.86 -11.64 9.45
C CYS A 244 -3.69 -10.93 8.76
N THR A 245 -3.95 -9.84 8.05
CA THR A 245 -2.92 -9.00 7.43
C THR A 245 -1.90 -8.49 8.45
N ASN A 246 -2.37 -7.95 9.57
CA ASN A 246 -1.45 -7.40 10.57
C ASN A 246 -0.68 -8.47 11.33
N VAL A 247 -1.23 -9.68 11.50
CA VAL A 247 -0.49 -10.86 11.99
C VAL A 247 0.64 -11.21 11.01
N LEU A 248 0.37 -11.22 9.71
CA LEU A 248 1.41 -11.44 8.69
C LEU A 248 2.50 -10.36 8.74
N ILE A 249 2.12 -9.09 8.87
CA ILE A 249 3.09 -7.98 8.98
C ILE A 249 4.03 -8.20 10.18
N VAL A 250 3.48 -8.45 11.36
CA VAL A 250 4.27 -8.63 12.59
C VAL A 250 5.21 -9.83 12.49
N ALA A 251 4.82 -10.89 11.78
CA ALA A 251 5.63 -12.07 11.64
C ALA A 251 6.67 -11.97 10.51
N SER A 252 6.38 -11.28 9.39
CA SER A 252 7.24 -11.28 8.20
C SER A 252 8.20 -10.08 8.11
N PHE A 253 7.81 -8.88 8.51
CA PHE A 253 8.67 -7.70 8.41
C PHE A 253 9.98 -7.77 9.22
N PRO A 254 10.03 -8.40 10.40
CA PRO A 254 11.31 -8.65 11.06
C PRO A 254 12.30 -9.45 10.20
N VAL A 255 11.82 -10.38 9.37
CA VAL A 255 12.68 -11.15 8.44
C VAL A 255 13.22 -10.23 7.34
N LEU A 256 12.39 -9.33 6.79
CA LEU A 256 12.86 -8.31 5.84
C LEU A 256 13.92 -7.41 6.47
N THR A 257 13.69 -6.94 7.69
CA THR A 257 14.65 -6.13 8.44
C THR A 257 15.98 -6.86 8.62
N ALA A 258 15.93 -8.14 8.99
CA ALA A 258 17.14 -8.96 9.17
C ALA A 258 17.93 -9.14 7.86
N VAL A 259 17.27 -9.49 6.75
CA VAL A 259 17.96 -9.69 5.47
C VAL A 259 18.59 -8.42 4.93
N LEU A 260 17.93 -7.28 5.09
CA LEU A 260 18.49 -5.98 4.70
C LEU A 260 19.65 -5.54 5.61
N ALA A 261 19.58 -5.85 6.91
CA ALA A 261 20.68 -5.62 7.85
C ALA A 261 21.92 -6.44 7.47
N LEU A 262 21.74 -7.73 7.16
CA LEU A 262 22.85 -8.59 6.70
C LEU A 262 23.45 -8.10 5.40
N LEU A 263 22.63 -7.65 4.44
CA LEU A 263 23.12 -7.04 3.20
C LEU A 263 23.89 -5.73 3.47
N SER A 264 23.43 -4.93 4.45
CA SER A 264 24.17 -3.73 4.88
C SER A 264 25.53 -4.08 5.43
N LEU A 265 25.66 -5.11 6.26
CA LEU A 265 26.94 -5.57 6.79
C LEU A 265 27.90 -6.03 5.68
N ASP A 266 27.39 -6.78 4.70
CA ASP A 266 28.20 -7.18 3.54
C ASP A 266 28.73 -5.93 2.77
N ARG A 267 27.92 -4.87 2.64
CA ARG A 267 28.29 -3.66 1.90
C ARG A 267 29.19 -2.69 2.69
N TYR A 268 28.92 -2.49 3.97
CA TYR A 268 29.63 -1.47 4.79
C TYR A 268 30.85 -2.02 5.53
N VAL A 269 30.78 -3.27 5.97
CA VAL A 269 31.82 -3.87 6.83
C VAL A 269 32.60 -4.95 6.09
N GLY A 270 32.13 -5.41 4.93
CA GLY A 270 32.78 -6.43 4.14
C GLY A 270 32.62 -7.84 4.72
N THR A 271 31.49 -8.09 5.39
CA THR A 271 31.10 -9.47 5.76
C THR A 271 30.71 -10.27 4.51
N ASN A 272 30.54 -11.57 4.63
CA ASN A 272 30.30 -12.48 3.52
C ASN A 272 29.06 -13.34 3.74
N PHE A 273 27.94 -12.75 4.19
CA PHE A 273 26.70 -13.51 4.40
C PHE A 273 26.11 -14.02 3.07
N PHE A 274 26.17 -13.21 2.02
CA PHE A 274 25.49 -13.45 0.74
C PHE A 274 26.44 -13.61 -0.45
N THR A 275 27.73 -13.73 -0.22
CA THR A 275 28.75 -14.07 -1.23
C THR A 275 29.05 -15.57 -1.21
N ASN A 276 29.68 -16.09 -2.27
CA ASN A 276 30.12 -17.48 -2.31
C ASN A 276 31.46 -17.69 -1.59
N ASP A 277 32.09 -16.60 -1.17
CA ASP A 277 33.39 -16.65 -0.47
C ASP A 277 33.16 -16.88 1.03
N PHE A 278 34.13 -17.48 1.68
CA PHE A 278 34.19 -17.67 3.14
C PHE A 278 32.92 -18.31 3.75
N GLY A 279 32.23 -19.16 2.99
CA GLY A 279 31.04 -19.89 3.47
C GLY A 279 29.72 -19.13 3.38
N GLY A 280 29.69 -17.96 2.74
CA GLY A 280 28.46 -17.24 2.46
C GLY A 280 27.61 -17.92 1.39
N SER A 281 26.33 -17.52 1.29
CA SER A 281 25.40 -18.10 0.33
C SER A 281 24.37 -17.08 -0.21
N PRO A 282 24.37 -16.75 -1.51
CA PRO A 282 23.32 -15.97 -2.12
C PRO A 282 21.92 -16.58 -1.95
N MET A 283 21.81 -17.91 -1.88
CA MET A 283 20.54 -18.62 -1.65
C MET A 283 19.96 -18.33 -0.28
N MET A 284 20.77 -18.01 0.72
CA MET A 284 20.27 -17.55 2.02
C MET A 284 19.49 -16.23 1.88
N TYR A 285 20.01 -15.28 1.08
CA TYR A 285 19.28 -14.04 0.77
C TYR A 285 17.95 -14.34 0.11
N VAL A 286 17.94 -15.17 -0.93
CA VAL A 286 16.75 -15.51 -1.71
C VAL A 286 15.68 -16.15 -0.84
N ASN A 287 16.04 -17.07 0.05
CA ASN A 287 15.10 -17.66 1.00
C ASN A 287 14.55 -16.63 2.00
N LEU A 288 15.41 -15.83 2.64
CA LEU A 288 14.98 -14.85 3.62
C LEU A 288 14.08 -13.78 3.01
N ILE A 289 14.44 -13.24 1.85
CA ILE A 289 13.63 -12.21 1.19
C ILE A 289 12.25 -12.74 0.79
N TRP A 290 12.12 -14.01 0.40
CA TRP A 290 10.84 -14.59 0.00
C TRP A 290 10.03 -15.18 1.16
N ILE A 291 10.66 -15.55 2.28
CA ILE A 291 9.94 -15.82 3.55
C ILE A 291 9.15 -14.59 4.00
N TRP A 292 9.66 -13.38 3.73
CA TRP A 292 8.89 -12.15 3.82
C TRP A 292 7.99 -11.94 2.58
N GLY A 293 8.53 -12.09 1.37
CA GLY A 293 7.95 -11.58 0.13
C GLY A 293 6.68 -12.31 -0.31
N HIS A 294 6.49 -13.60 0.02
CA HIS A 294 5.22 -14.24 -0.27
C HIS A 294 4.12 -13.86 0.73
N PRO A 295 4.33 -13.86 2.06
CA PRO A 295 3.38 -13.22 2.98
C PRO A 295 3.03 -11.79 2.59
N GLU A 296 3.97 -11.00 2.03
CA GLU A 296 3.72 -9.63 1.57
C GLU A 296 2.59 -9.57 0.53
N VAL A 297 2.55 -10.46 -0.46
CA VAL A 297 1.47 -10.43 -1.46
C VAL A 297 0.10 -10.69 -0.84
N TYR A 298 0.03 -11.49 0.24
CA TYR A 298 -1.21 -11.68 1.00
C TYR A 298 -1.52 -10.51 1.94
N ILE A 299 -0.52 -9.84 2.48
CA ILE A 299 -0.69 -8.57 3.21
C ILE A 299 -1.39 -7.55 2.31
N LEU A 300 -1.04 -7.49 1.04
CA LEU A 300 -1.63 -6.56 0.09
C LEU A 300 -3.07 -6.93 -0.27
N ILE A 301 -3.39 -8.19 -0.52
CA ILE A 301 -4.70 -8.58 -1.07
C ILE A 301 -5.77 -8.87 -0.01
N LEU A 302 -5.41 -9.37 1.18
CA LEU A 302 -6.40 -9.76 2.18
C LEU A 302 -7.33 -8.62 2.61
N PRO A 303 -6.87 -7.38 2.91
CA PRO A 303 -7.76 -6.29 3.25
C PRO A 303 -8.79 -6.01 2.15
N LEU A 304 -8.37 -6.15 0.89
CA LEU A 304 -9.26 -5.90 -0.26
C LEU A 304 -10.31 -7.00 -0.42
N PHE A 305 -10.00 -8.26 -0.06
CA PHE A 305 -11.03 -9.29 0.06
C PHE A 305 -12.11 -8.91 1.09
N GLY A 306 -11.71 -8.22 2.17
CA GLY A 306 -12.65 -7.59 3.10
C GLY A 306 -13.50 -6.52 2.42
N VAL A 307 -12.86 -5.58 1.71
CA VAL A 307 -13.57 -4.52 0.94
C VAL A 307 -14.62 -5.14 0.01
N PHE A 308 -14.22 -6.11 -0.81
CA PHE A 308 -15.14 -6.76 -1.74
C PHE A 308 -16.30 -7.46 -1.04
N SER A 309 -16.10 -7.98 0.16
CA SER A 309 -17.17 -8.58 0.97
C SER A 309 -18.19 -7.55 1.45
N GLU A 310 -17.71 -6.39 1.96
CA GLU A 310 -18.58 -5.30 2.42
C GLU A 310 -19.35 -4.67 1.24
N VAL A 311 -18.66 -4.41 0.13
CA VAL A 311 -19.27 -3.83 -1.08
C VAL A 311 -20.30 -4.80 -1.68
N THR A 312 -19.95 -6.08 -1.85
CA THR A 312 -20.87 -7.06 -2.45
C THR A 312 -22.15 -7.22 -1.62
N SER A 313 -22.05 -7.33 -0.30
CA SER A 313 -23.21 -7.46 0.58
C SER A 313 -24.09 -6.21 0.55
N THR A 314 -23.49 -5.02 0.59
CA THR A 314 -24.19 -3.73 0.57
C THR A 314 -24.92 -3.50 -0.75
N PHE A 315 -24.22 -3.66 -1.89
CA PHE A 315 -24.80 -3.35 -3.21
C PHE A 315 -25.63 -4.48 -3.82
N SER A 316 -25.59 -5.68 -3.25
CA SER A 316 -26.55 -6.75 -3.57
C SER A 316 -27.80 -6.71 -2.68
N GLY A 317 -27.82 -5.89 -1.61
CA GLY A 317 -28.91 -5.79 -0.65
C GLY A 317 -29.12 -7.09 0.15
N LYS A 318 -28.08 -7.89 0.36
CA LYS A 318 -28.13 -9.20 1.00
C LYS A 318 -27.06 -9.36 2.09
N LYS A 319 -27.32 -10.24 3.05
CA LYS A 319 -26.26 -10.74 3.93
C LYS A 319 -25.18 -11.44 3.12
N LEU A 320 -23.93 -11.30 3.53
CA LEU A 320 -22.83 -12.00 2.91
C LEU A 320 -23.04 -13.52 3.02
N PHE A 321 -23.08 -14.20 1.88
CA PHE A 321 -23.18 -15.65 1.85
C PHE A 321 -21.90 -16.29 2.38
N GLY A 322 -22.03 -17.34 3.18
CA GLY A 322 -20.91 -18.11 3.66
C GLY A 322 -19.91 -17.35 4.56
N TYR A 323 -20.39 -16.44 5.42
CA TYR A 323 -19.52 -15.67 6.33
C TYR A 323 -18.50 -16.54 7.05
N THR A 324 -18.92 -17.66 7.65
CA THR A 324 -18.02 -18.58 8.37
C THR A 324 -16.95 -19.16 7.46
N SER A 325 -17.29 -19.58 6.24
CA SER A 325 -16.31 -20.06 5.26
C SER A 325 -15.38 -18.96 4.77
N MET A 326 -15.84 -17.70 4.68
CA MET A 326 -15.00 -16.54 4.36
C MET A 326 -13.94 -16.29 5.43
N VAL A 327 -14.32 -16.39 6.71
CA VAL A 327 -13.38 -16.24 7.85
C VAL A 327 -12.35 -17.36 7.85
N TYR A 328 -12.79 -18.63 7.79
CA TYR A 328 -11.85 -19.75 7.76
C TYR A 328 -10.95 -19.75 6.53
N ALA A 329 -11.47 -19.41 5.35
CA ALA A 329 -10.66 -19.24 4.16
C ALA A 329 -9.57 -18.19 4.33
N THR A 330 -9.89 -17.06 5.01
CA THR A 330 -8.90 -16.02 5.32
C THR A 330 -7.79 -16.55 6.24
N ILE A 331 -8.15 -17.26 7.31
CA ILE A 331 -7.20 -17.86 8.25
C ILE A 331 -6.31 -18.89 7.55
N VAL A 332 -6.91 -19.78 6.74
CA VAL A 332 -6.16 -20.80 5.99
C VAL A 332 -5.16 -20.17 5.01
N ILE A 333 -5.58 -19.14 4.25
CA ILE A 333 -4.67 -18.39 3.38
C ILE A 333 -3.50 -17.81 4.19
N THR A 334 -3.79 -17.20 5.34
CA THR A 334 -2.78 -16.62 6.23
C THR A 334 -1.73 -17.64 6.67
N ILE A 335 -2.16 -18.83 7.08
CA ILE A 335 -1.25 -19.92 7.49
C ILE A 335 -0.45 -20.44 6.29
N LEU A 336 -1.12 -20.73 5.18
CA LEU A 336 -0.48 -21.26 3.97
C LEU A 336 0.52 -20.28 3.37
N SER A 337 0.34 -18.96 3.55
CA SER A 337 1.25 -17.95 3.01
C SER A 337 2.71 -18.15 3.43
N TYR A 338 2.97 -18.80 4.57
CA TYR A 338 4.30 -19.14 5.04
C TYR A 338 4.81 -20.53 4.57
N LEU A 339 4.03 -21.25 3.78
CA LEU A 339 4.39 -22.62 3.33
C LEU A 339 4.60 -22.70 1.81
N VAL A 340 4.75 -21.54 1.13
CA VAL A 340 4.72 -21.49 -0.34
C VAL A 340 5.83 -20.64 -0.96
N TRP A 341 6.67 -19.97 -0.17
CA TRP A 341 7.59 -18.93 -0.66
C TRP A 341 8.57 -19.38 -1.74
N LEU A 342 8.94 -20.67 -1.80
CA LEU A 342 9.95 -21.18 -2.72
C LEU A 342 9.50 -21.20 -4.18
N HIS A 343 8.18 -21.13 -4.44
CA HIS A 343 7.70 -21.03 -5.83
C HIS A 343 8.20 -19.76 -6.56
N HIS A 344 8.71 -18.78 -5.84
CA HIS A 344 9.33 -17.59 -6.46
C HIS A 344 10.71 -17.89 -7.05
N PHE A 345 11.28 -19.08 -6.82
CA PHE A 345 12.60 -19.46 -7.33
C PHE A 345 12.75 -20.97 -7.58
N PHE A 346 11.72 -21.62 -8.11
CA PHE A 346 11.78 -23.05 -8.50
C PHE A 346 12.97 -23.38 -9.41
N THR A 347 13.42 -22.42 -10.22
CA THR A 347 14.50 -22.60 -11.18
C THR A 347 15.90 -22.47 -10.58
N MET A 348 16.04 -22.23 -9.27
CA MET A 348 17.32 -21.97 -8.61
C MET A 348 17.96 -23.22 -7.96
N GLY A 349 17.49 -24.42 -8.30
CA GLY A 349 18.23 -25.67 -7.94
C GLY A 349 17.88 -26.26 -6.58
N SER A 350 16.68 -26.01 -6.03
CA SER A 350 16.24 -26.58 -4.74
C SER A 350 15.97 -28.11 -4.79
N GLY A 351 15.94 -28.71 -5.98
CA GLY A 351 15.69 -30.11 -6.19
C GLY A 351 14.21 -30.50 -6.35
N ALA A 352 13.97 -31.65 -6.98
CA ALA A 352 12.63 -32.06 -7.41
C ALA A 352 11.66 -32.26 -6.24
N SER A 353 12.10 -32.87 -5.14
CA SER A 353 11.25 -33.16 -3.97
C SER A 353 10.80 -31.85 -3.28
N VAL A 354 11.71 -30.92 -3.12
CA VAL A 354 11.42 -29.60 -2.52
C VAL A 354 10.48 -28.81 -3.42
N ASN A 355 10.76 -28.73 -4.72
CA ASN A 355 9.89 -28.06 -5.69
C ASN A 355 8.49 -28.67 -5.71
N SER A 356 8.36 -30.01 -5.64
CA SER A 356 7.07 -30.69 -5.58
C SER A 356 6.29 -30.32 -4.33
N PHE A 357 6.92 -30.29 -3.15
CA PHE A 357 6.27 -29.87 -1.91
C PHE A 357 5.71 -28.45 -2.02
N PHE A 358 6.55 -27.49 -2.42
CA PHE A 358 6.13 -26.10 -2.56
C PHE A 358 5.13 -25.87 -3.70
N GLY A 359 5.19 -26.65 -4.76
CA GLY A 359 4.19 -26.63 -5.83
C GLY A 359 2.81 -27.06 -5.32
N ILE A 360 2.74 -28.18 -4.60
CA ILE A 360 1.48 -28.68 -4.00
C ILE A 360 0.91 -27.67 -3.00
N THR A 361 1.70 -27.19 -2.05
CA THR A 361 1.23 -26.22 -1.05
C THR A 361 0.74 -24.93 -1.70
N THR A 362 1.41 -24.47 -2.77
CA THR A 362 0.98 -23.30 -3.53
C THR A 362 -0.36 -23.52 -4.23
N MET A 363 -0.56 -24.66 -4.87
CA MET A 363 -1.84 -25.00 -5.51
C MET A 363 -2.98 -25.08 -4.50
N VAL A 364 -2.74 -25.57 -3.30
CA VAL A 364 -3.77 -25.70 -2.23
C VAL A 364 -4.36 -24.34 -1.85
N ILE A 365 -3.62 -23.21 -1.95
CA ILE A 365 -4.13 -21.85 -1.70
C ILE A 365 -5.28 -21.47 -2.64
N SER A 366 -5.35 -22.07 -3.82
CA SER A 366 -6.46 -21.81 -4.77
C SER A 366 -7.82 -22.24 -4.21
N ILE A 367 -7.87 -23.24 -3.32
CA ILE A 367 -9.12 -23.76 -2.74
C ILE A 367 -9.82 -22.70 -1.86
N PRO A 368 -9.20 -22.16 -0.81
CA PRO A 368 -9.84 -21.12 0.00
C PRO A 368 -10.08 -19.82 -0.79
N THR A 369 -9.24 -19.51 -1.77
CA THR A 369 -9.45 -18.34 -2.66
C THR A 369 -10.67 -18.55 -3.56
N GLY A 370 -10.84 -19.73 -4.14
CA GLY A 370 -12.02 -20.11 -4.92
C GLY A 370 -13.31 -20.08 -4.08
N ALA A 371 -13.26 -20.57 -2.84
CA ALA A 371 -14.39 -20.48 -1.93
C ALA A 371 -14.84 -19.04 -1.69
N LYS A 372 -13.93 -18.07 -1.60
CA LYS A 372 -14.28 -16.64 -1.49
C LYS A 372 -14.97 -16.13 -2.75
N LEU A 373 -14.45 -16.42 -3.93
CA LEU A 373 -15.07 -16.03 -5.21
C LEU A 373 -16.50 -16.55 -5.33
N PHE A 374 -16.73 -17.83 -5.02
CA PHE A 374 -18.08 -18.41 -5.01
C PHE A 374 -19.00 -17.76 -3.98
N ASN A 375 -18.52 -17.44 -2.78
CA ASN A 375 -19.31 -16.77 -1.76
C ASN A 375 -19.77 -15.37 -2.20
N TRP A 376 -18.91 -14.61 -2.90
CA TRP A 376 -19.32 -13.32 -3.50
C TRP A 376 -20.33 -13.50 -4.62
N LEU A 377 -20.15 -14.49 -5.52
CA LEU A 377 -21.14 -14.82 -6.56
C LEU A 377 -22.49 -15.24 -5.96
N PHE A 378 -22.50 -16.08 -4.92
CA PHE A 378 -23.74 -16.49 -4.23
C PHE A 378 -24.36 -15.33 -3.44
N THR A 379 -23.58 -14.37 -2.98
CA THR A 379 -24.12 -13.13 -2.38
C THR A 379 -24.85 -12.32 -3.44
N MET A 380 -24.30 -12.19 -4.65
CA MET A 380 -24.95 -11.50 -5.76
C MET A 380 -26.16 -12.26 -6.32
N TYR A 381 -26.11 -13.59 -6.32
CA TYR A 381 -27.17 -14.42 -6.89
C TYR A 381 -28.51 -14.14 -6.21
N ARG A 382 -29.53 -13.79 -7.02
CA ARG A 382 -30.86 -13.33 -6.56
C ARG A 382 -30.84 -12.09 -5.66
N GLY A 383 -29.76 -11.31 -5.68
CA GLY A 383 -29.69 -9.99 -5.05
C GLY A 383 -30.24 -8.89 -5.95
N ARG A 384 -30.54 -7.73 -5.36
CA ARG A 384 -30.88 -6.50 -6.10
C ARG A 384 -29.60 -5.69 -6.31
N ILE A 385 -28.84 -6.05 -7.35
CA ILE A 385 -27.54 -5.46 -7.61
C ILE A 385 -27.70 -4.00 -8.05
N ARG A 386 -27.05 -3.09 -7.33
CA ARG A 386 -26.91 -1.69 -7.70
C ARG A 386 -25.55 -1.48 -8.33
N PHE A 387 -25.51 -1.07 -9.61
CA PHE A 387 -24.28 -0.85 -10.37
C PHE A 387 -23.68 0.55 -10.08
N GLU A 388 -23.43 0.83 -8.81
CA GLU A 388 -22.67 1.98 -8.35
C GLU A 388 -21.17 1.73 -8.54
N LEU A 389 -20.35 2.79 -8.53
CA LEU A 389 -18.91 2.67 -8.77
C LEU A 389 -18.20 1.63 -7.87
N PRO A 390 -18.47 1.54 -6.54
CA PRO A 390 -17.84 0.51 -5.73
C PRO A 390 -18.14 -0.91 -6.23
N MET A 391 -19.39 -1.16 -6.64
CA MET A 391 -19.79 -2.47 -7.16
C MET A 391 -19.22 -2.75 -8.55
N MET A 392 -19.11 -1.74 -9.42
CA MET A 392 -18.48 -1.88 -10.72
C MET A 392 -17.01 -2.33 -10.58
N TRP A 393 -16.25 -1.68 -9.71
CA TRP A 393 -14.87 -2.07 -9.41
C TRP A 393 -14.77 -3.49 -8.82
N THR A 394 -15.72 -3.88 -7.98
CA THR A 394 -15.79 -5.23 -7.40
C THR A 394 -16.04 -6.30 -8.47
N ILE A 395 -16.92 -6.03 -9.43
CA ILE A 395 -17.16 -6.95 -10.56
C ILE A 395 -15.94 -7.04 -11.48
N ALA A 396 -15.31 -5.90 -11.78
CA ALA A 396 -14.07 -5.90 -12.55
C ALA A 396 -12.97 -6.71 -11.85
N PHE A 397 -12.82 -6.57 -10.54
CA PHE A 397 -11.95 -7.43 -9.73
C PHE A 397 -12.26 -8.92 -9.92
N MET A 398 -13.52 -9.34 -9.78
CA MET A 398 -13.88 -10.75 -9.87
C MET A 398 -13.43 -11.36 -11.21
N VAL A 399 -13.56 -10.63 -12.31
CA VAL A 399 -13.14 -11.10 -13.63
C VAL A 399 -11.62 -11.13 -13.76
N THR A 400 -10.95 -10.01 -13.46
CA THR A 400 -9.50 -9.89 -13.66
C THR A 400 -8.71 -10.75 -12.68
N PHE A 401 -9.10 -10.78 -11.41
CA PHE A 401 -8.44 -11.59 -10.40
C PHE A 401 -8.63 -13.10 -10.65
N THR A 402 -9.76 -13.53 -11.20
CA THR A 402 -9.96 -14.95 -11.58
C THR A 402 -8.94 -15.37 -12.64
N VAL A 403 -8.72 -14.57 -13.68
CA VAL A 403 -7.68 -14.84 -14.68
C VAL A 403 -6.29 -14.86 -14.03
N GLY A 404 -6.00 -13.88 -13.16
CA GLY A 404 -4.75 -13.85 -12.40
C GLY A 404 -4.55 -15.10 -11.53
N GLY A 405 -5.61 -15.56 -10.85
CA GLY A 405 -5.56 -16.78 -10.04
C GLY A 405 -5.32 -18.04 -10.88
N MET A 406 -5.98 -18.18 -12.00
CA MET A 406 -5.78 -19.32 -12.92
C MET A 406 -4.34 -19.38 -13.45
N THR A 407 -3.79 -18.23 -13.86
CA THR A 407 -2.39 -18.15 -14.31
C THR A 407 -1.41 -18.37 -13.18
N GLY A 408 -1.78 -18.02 -11.94
CA GLY A 408 -0.99 -18.33 -10.73
C GLY A 408 -0.94 -19.82 -10.44
N VAL A 409 -2.06 -20.55 -10.59
CA VAL A 409 -2.10 -22.00 -10.47
C VAL A 409 -1.20 -22.66 -11.52
N LEU A 410 -1.17 -22.14 -12.75
CA LEU A 410 -0.25 -22.63 -13.78
C LEU A 410 1.22 -22.45 -13.35
N LEU A 411 1.59 -21.27 -12.84
CA LEU A 411 2.95 -21.00 -12.35
C LEU A 411 3.30 -21.79 -11.08
N ALA A 412 2.31 -22.27 -10.32
CA ALA A 412 2.54 -23.13 -9.16
C ALA A 412 3.01 -24.54 -9.54
N VAL A 413 2.87 -24.94 -10.80
CA VAL A 413 3.32 -26.23 -11.34
C VAL A 413 4.78 -26.09 -11.77
N PRO A 414 5.77 -26.71 -11.06
CA PRO A 414 7.19 -26.48 -11.35
C PRO A 414 7.60 -26.69 -12.82
N PRO A 415 7.19 -27.75 -13.52
CA PRO A 415 7.51 -27.91 -14.94
C PRO A 415 7.02 -26.76 -15.84
N ALA A 416 5.84 -26.19 -15.54
CA ALA A 416 5.34 -25.04 -16.27
C ALA A 416 6.13 -23.77 -15.94
N ASP A 417 6.47 -23.58 -14.63
CA ASP A 417 7.26 -22.44 -14.20
C ASP A 417 8.68 -22.45 -14.80
N PHE A 418 9.30 -23.61 -14.99
CA PHE A 418 10.62 -23.69 -15.65
C PHE A 418 10.63 -23.05 -17.04
N VAL A 419 9.51 -23.05 -17.76
CA VAL A 419 9.36 -22.40 -19.07
C VAL A 419 8.97 -20.93 -18.94
N LEU A 420 8.13 -20.60 -17.95
CA LEU A 420 7.50 -19.28 -17.80
C LEU A 420 8.21 -18.35 -16.81
N HIS A 421 9.13 -18.90 -16.01
CA HIS A 421 9.88 -18.18 -14.98
C HIS A 421 10.66 -17.01 -15.57
N ASN A 422 10.55 -15.83 -14.93
CA ASN A 422 11.19 -14.60 -15.40
C ASN A 422 10.86 -14.20 -16.85
N SER A 423 9.75 -14.71 -17.42
CA SER A 423 9.19 -14.24 -18.69
C SER A 423 8.17 -13.10 -18.50
N LEU A 424 7.69 -12.53 -19.61
CA LEU A 424 6.59 -11.55 -19.57
C LEU A 424 5.25 -12.17 -19.15
N PHE A 425 5.11 -13.50 -19.18
CA PHE A 425 3.95 -14.19 -18.62
C PHE A 425 3.83 -13.94 -17.11
N LEU A 426 4.95 -14.03 -16.37
CA LEU A 426 4.98 -13.71 -14.95
C LEU A 426 4.57 -12.25 -14.69
N ILE A 427 5.01 -11.31 -15.55
CA ILE A 427 4.63 -9.90 -15.44
C ILE A 427 3.11 -9.73 -15.60
N ALA A 428 2.52 -10.36 -16.60
CA ALA A 428 1.08 -10.36 -16.81
C ALA A 428 0.32 -10.93 -15.61
N HIS A 429 0.78 -12.08 -15.08
CA HIS A 429 0.19 -12.74 -13.94
C HIS A 429 0.12 -11.83 -12.72
N PHE A 430 1.26 -11.31 -12.24
CA PHE A 430 1.21 -10.56 -11.00
C PHE A 430 0.52 -9.19 -11.16
N HIS A 431 0.52 -8.56 -12.35
CA HIS A 431 -0.28 -7.36 -12.58
C HIS A 431 -1.79 -7.66 -12.61
N ASN A 432 -2.21 -8.85 -13.06
CA ASN A 432 -3.62 -9.29 -12.94
C ASN A 432 -4.05 -9.40 -11.47
N VAL A 433 -3.15 -9.84 -10.59
CA VAL A 433 -3.43 -9.95 -9.17
C VAL A 433 -3.31 -8.60 -8.46
N ILE A 434 -2.25 -7.83 -8.75
CA ILE A 434 -2.01 -6.54 -8.08
C ILE A 434 -2.98 -5.47 -8.58
N ILE A 435 -3.09 -5.24 -9.89
CA ILE A 435 -4.00 -4.21 -10.42
C ILE A 435 -5.44 -4.69 -10.32
N GLY A 436 -5.72 -5.88 -10.87
CA GLY A 436 -7.06 -6.46 -10.85
C GLY A 436 -7.58 -6.76 -9.44
N GLY A 437 -6.70 -7.12 -8.51
CA GLY A 437 -7.04 -7.39 -7.10
C GLY A 437 -6.88 -6.17 -6.22
N VAL A 438 -5.63 -5.73 -6.00
CA VAL A 438 -5.33 -4.71 -4.98
C VAL A 438 -5.81 -3.34 -5.44
N LEU A 439 -5.44 -2.86 -6.61
CA LEU A 439 -5.76 -1.51 -7.04
C LEU A 439 -7.26 -1.31 -7.30
N PHE A 440 -7.93 -2.27 -7.96
CA PHE A 440 -9.39 -2.21 -8.14
C PHE A 440 -10.13 -2.28 -6.81
N GLY A 441 -9.60 -3.03 -5.82
CA GLY A 441 -10.12 -3.04 -4.46
C GLY A 441 -9.96 -1.70 -3.75
N LEU A 442 -8.85 -1.03 -3.95
CA LEU A 442 -8.62 0.33 -3.42
C LEU A 442 -9.56 1.35 -4.04
N PHE A 443 -9.80 1.27 -5.35
CA PHE A 443 -10.78 2.14 -6.02
C PHE A 443 -12.21 1.86 -5.54
N ALA A 444 -12.57 0.61 -5.33
CA ALA A 444 -13.85 0.24 -4.69
C ALA A 444 -13.95 0.85 -3.29
N ALA A 445 -12.91 0.72 -2.47
CA ALA A 445 -12.86 1.24 -1.10
C ALA A 445 -12.95 2.77 -1.06
N ILE A 446 -12.18 3.47 -1.90
CA ILE A 446 -12.22 4.94 -1.98
C ILE A 446 -13.63 5.40 -2.34
N ASN A 447 -14.25 4.85 -3.38
CA ASN A 447 -15.61 5.24 -3.76
C ASN A 447 -16.64 4.86 -2.68
N PHE A 448 -16.43 3.75 -1.93
CA PHE A 448 -17.35 3.29 -0.91
C PHE A 448 -17.28 4.15 0.37
N TRP A 449 -16.07 4.40 0.91
CA TRP A 449 -15.90 5.12 2.17
C TRP A 449 -15.63 6.61 2.02
N TRP A 450 -15.54 7.16 0.79
CA TRP A 450 -15.38 8.60 0.58
C TRP A 450 -16.49 9.43 1.24
N PRO A 451 -17.79 9.08 1.09
CA PRO A 451 -18.85 9.81 1.78
C PRO A 451 -18.70 9.78 3.30
N LYS A 452 -18.24 8.65 3.85
CA LYS A 452 -17.95 8.53 5.28
C LYS A 452 -16.83 9.44 5.71
N ALA A 453 -15.76 9.55 4.92
CA ALA A 453 -14.57 10.32 5.27
C ALA A 453 -14.78 11.84 5.11
N PHE A 454 -15.55 12.26 4.13
CA PHE A 454 -15.63 13.67 3.73
C PHE A 454 -17.05 14.26 3.73
N GLY A 455 -18.10 13.46 3.92
CA GLY A 455 -19.48 13.90 4.01
C GLY A 455 -20.15 14.22 2.65
N PHE A 456 -19.51 13.86 1.52
CA PHE A 456 -20.06 14.02 0.18
C PHE A 456 -19.66 12.87 -0.73
N LYS A 457 -20.44 12.58 -1.77
CA LYS A 457 -20.13 11.52 -2.76
C LYS A 457 -19.12 11.99 -3.80
N LEU A 458 -18.42 11.03 -4.40
CA LEU A 458 -17.60 11.28 -5.59
C LEU A 458 -18.48 11.42 -6.84
N ASP A 459 -18.04 12.27 -7.78
CA ASP A 459 -18.72 12.46 -9.06
C ASP A 459 -18.76 11.16 -9.87
N VAL A 460 -19.95 10.77 -10.28
CA VAL A 460 -20.18 9.48 -10.94
C VAL A 460 -19.73 9.51 -12.40
N PHE A 461 -19.84 10.65 -13.08
CA PHE A 461 -19.50 10.74 -14.51
C PHE A 461 -17.99 10.52 -14.73
N TRP A 462 -17.15 11.29 -14.05
CA TRP A 462 -15.70 11.12 -14.13
C TRP A 462 -15.22 9.79 -13.55
N GLY A 463 -15.91 9.30 -12.52
CA GLY A 463 -15.64 7.96 -11.96
C GLY A 463 -15.89 6.84 -12.96
N LYS A 464 -16.94 6.92 -13.78
CA LYS A 464 -17.21 5.94 -14.86
C LYS A 464 -16.19 6.04 -15.99
N ILE A 465 -15.77 7.25 -16.36
CA ILE A 465 -14.68 7.42 -17.35
C ILE A 465 -13.40 6.76 -16.83
N SER A 466 -13.01 7.05 -15.60
CA SER A 466 -11.85 6.41 -14.96
C SER A 466 -11.99 4.89 -14.97
N PHE A 467 -13.12 4.36 -14.55
CA PHE A 467 -13.40 2.93 -14.52
C PHE A 467 -13.18 2.26 -15.88
N TRP A 468 -13.80 2.78 -16.93
CA TRP A 468 -13.68 2.17 -18.25
C TRP A 468 -12.29 2.30 -18.86
N CYS A 469 -11.62 3.44 -18.65
CA CYS A 469 -10.23 3.59 -19.06
C CYS A 469 -9.32 2.57 -18.35
N TRP A 470 -9.52 2.34 -17.06
CA TRP A 470 -8.75 1.34 -16.33
C TRP A 470 -9.03 -0.08 -16.81
N VAL A 471 -10.29 -0.46 -16.94
CA VAL A 471 -10.64 -1.83 -17.37
C VAL A 471 -10.14 -2.12 -18.77
N VAL A 472 -10.45 -1.26 -19.74
CA VAL A 472 -10.03 -1.44 -21.14
C VAL A 472 -8.51 -1.35 -21.26
N GLY A 473 -7.92 -0.31 -20.65
CA GLY A 473 -6.47 -0.11 -20.67
C GLY A 473 -5.71 -1.27 -20.03
N PHE A 474 -6.23 -1.83 -18.93
CA PHE A 474 -5.64 -2.99 -18.26
C PHE A 474 -5.56 -4.22 -19.18
N TRP A 475 -6.66 -4.58 -19.84
CA TRP A 475 -6.68 -5.73 -20.75
C TRP A 475 -5.74 -5.52 -21.92
N LEU A 476 -5.68 -4.33 -22.50
CA LEU A 476 -4.75 -4.02 -23.59
C LEU A 476 -3.28 -3.97 -23.12
N ALA A 477 -3.02 -3.52 -21.89
CA ALA A 477 -1.65 -3.41 -21.40
C ALA A 477 -1.04 -4.75 -20.99
N PHE A 478 -1.85 -5.71 -20.51
CA PHE A 478 -1.32 -6.91 -19.86
C PHE A 478 -1.64 -8.22 -20.57
N MET A 479 -2.74 -8.33 -21.35
CA MET A 479 -3.00 -9.56 -22.12
C MET A 479 -1.94 -9.84 -23.18
N PRO A 480 -1.41 -8.84 -23.93
CA PRO A 480 -0.30 -9.07 -24.85
C PRO A 480 0.94 -9.66 -24.16
N LEU A 481 1.17 -9.38 -22.88
CA LEU A 481 2.34 -9.89 -22.16
C LEU A 481 2.24 -11.40 -21.86
N TYR A 482 1.03 -11.95 -21.73
CA TYR A 482 0.87 -13.41 -21.67
C TYR A 482 1.33 -14.06 -22.97
N VAL A 483 0.93 -13.47 -24.11
CA VAL A 483 1.35 -13.97 -25.42
C VAL A 483 2.85 -13.88 -25.58
N LEU A 484 3.44 -12.70 -25.30
CA LEU A 484 4.89 -12.49 -25.36
C LEU A 484 5.64 -13.47 -24.44
N GLY A 485 5.13 -13.73 -23.23
CA GLY A 485 5.73 -14.69 -22.32
C GLY A 485 5.68 -16.13 -22.83
N LEU A 486 4.58 -16.54 -23.46
CA LEU A 486 4.47 -17.85 -24.13
C LEU A 486 5.37 -17.96 -25.38
N MET A 487 5.70 -16.83 -26.02
CA MET A 487 6.71 -16.76 -27.08
C MET A 487 8.15 -16.80 -26.54
N GLY A 488 8.36 -16.86 -25.22
CA GLY A 488 9.67 -16.92 -24.58
C GLY A 488 10.32 -15.57 -24.30
N VAL A 489 9.59 -14.45 -24.43
CA VAL A 489 10.15 -13.13 -24.17
C VAL A 489 10.41 -12.94 -22.68
N THR A 490 11.64 -12.60 -22.34
CA THR A 490 12.08 -12.41 -20.95
C THR A 490 11.61 -11.06 -20.39
N ARG A 491 11.42 -10.99 -19.09
CA ARG A 491 11.20 -9.71 -18.37
C ARG A 491 12.46 -8.83 -18.43
N ARG A 492 12.32 -7.54 -18.19
CA ARG A 492 13.39 -6.51 -18.20
C ARG A 492 13.97 -6.20 -19.58
N MET A 493 13.38 -6.69 -20.66
CA MET A 493 13.83 -6.37 -22.00
C MET A 493 13.64 -4.87 -22.29
N ARG A 494 14.71 -4.18 -22.71
CA ARG A 494 14.72 -2.76 -23.08
C ARG A 494 14.61 -2.57 -24.60
N VAL A 495 15.28 -3.41 -25.36
CA VAL A 495 15.35 -3.39 -26.82
C VAL A 495 15.12 -4.81 -27.38
N PHE A 496 14.64 -4.91 -28.62
CA PHE A 496 14.45 -6.18 -29.31
C PHE A 496 14.49 -5.98 -30.82
N ASP A 497 14.85 -7.05 -31.58
CA ASP A 497 14.99 -7.01 -33.03
C ASP A 497 13.93 -7.85 -33.74
N ASP A 498 13.31 -8.84 -33.08
CA ASP A 498 12.31 -9.72 -33.67
C ASP A 498 11.03 -8.97 -34.05
N PRO A 499 10.68 -8.88 -35.36
CA PRO A 499 9.50 -8.15 -35.82
C PRO A 499 8.18 -8.70 -35.28
N SER A 500 8.13 -9.99 -34.94
CA SER A 500 6.92 -10.65 -34.46
C SER A 500 6.46 -10.13 -33.08
N LEU A 501 7.37 -9.53 -32.32
CA LEU A 501 7.10 -9.01 -30.97
C LEU A 501 6.51 -7.60 -30.98
N GLN A 502 6.80 -6.78 -32.01
CA GLN A 502 6.50 -5.36 -32.02
C GLN A 502 5.03 -5.04 -31.79
N ILE A 503 4.14 -5.73 -32.52
CA ILE A 503 2.70 -5.46 -32.41
C ILE A 503 2.20 -5.61 -30.97
N TRP A 504 2.69 -6.59 -30.24
CA TRP A 504 2.29 -6.86 -28.87
C TRP A 504 2.77 -5.76 -27.90
N PHE A 505 4.01 -5.27 -28.06
CA PHE A 505 4.52 -4.15 -27.28
C PHE A 505 3.79 -2.84 -27.58
N VAL A 506 3.44 -2.59 -28.82
CA VAL A 506 2.65 -1.40 -29.22
C VAL A 506 1.24 -1.46 -28.62
N VAL A 507 0.55 -2.60 -28.70
CA VAL A 507 -0.78 -2.76 -28.07
C VAL A 507 -0.69 -2.57 -26.55
N ALA A 508 0.36 -3.12 -25.90
CA ALA A 508 0.58 -2.92 -24.47
C ALA A 508 0.84 -1.44 -24.11
N ALA A 509 1.56 -0.71 -24.94
CA ALA A 509 1.80 0.73 -24.74
C ALA A 509 0.51 1.56 -24.90
N ILE A 510 -0.33 1.24 -25.90
CA ILE A 510 -1.65 1.86 -26.06
C ILE A 510 -2.49 1.63 -24.80
N GLY A 511 -2.50 0.40 -24.27
CA GLY A 511 -3.16 0.09 -23.01
C GLY A 511 -2.67 0.95 -21.85
N ALA A 512 -1.35 1.14 -21.73
CA ALA A 512 -0.75 1.99 -20.69
C ALA A 512 -1.15 3.48 -20.82
N VAL A 513 -1.25 4.00 -22.05
CA VAL A 513 -1.74 5.37 -22.31
C VAL A 513 -3.22 5.51 -21.93
N ILE A 514 -4.05 4.51 -22.19
CA ILE A 514 -5.46 4.51 -21.75
C ILE A 514 -5.55 4.48 -20.21
N ILE A 515 -4.69 3.70 -19.53
CA ILE A 515 -4.60 3.72 -18.07
C ILE A 515 -4.20 5.13 -17.57
N ALA A 516 -3.26 5.79 -18.24
CA ALA A 516 -2.90 7.18 -17.92
C ALA A 516 -4.09 8.12 -17.99
N ALA A 517 -4.92 8.00 -19.04
CA ALA A 517 -6.17 8.74 -19.14
C ALA A 517 -7.14 8.41 -18.00
N GLY A 518 -7.19 7.13 -17.58
CA GLY A 518 -7.98 6.68 -16.42
C GLY A 518 -7.52 7.30 -15.10
N ILE A 519 -6.21 7.44 -14.89
CA ILE A 519 -5.63 8.16 -13.74
C ILE A 519 -5.98 9.65 -13.82
N GLY A 520 -5.83 10.27 -14.99
CA GLY A 520 -6.23 11.66 -15.22
C GLY A 520 -7.70 11.89 -14.87
N ALA A 521 -8.60 11.01 -15.34
CA ALA A 521 -10.02 11.07 -15.04
C ALA A 521 -10.32 10.90 -13.53
N MET A 522 -9.56 10.07 -12.81
CA MET A 522 -9.67 9.93 -11.36
C MET A 522 -9.27 11.22 -10.63
N LEU A 523 -8.18 11.86 -11.03
CA LEU A 523 -7.78 13.15 -10.46
C LEU A 523 -8.83 14.24 -10.73
N VAL A 524 -9.40 14.27 -11.93
CA VAL A 524 -10.51 15.16 -12.27
C VAL A 524 -11.76 14.82 -11.44
N GLN A 525 -12.05 13.54 -11.21
CA GLN A 525 -13.14 13.11 -10.34
C GLN A 525 -12.98 13.73 -8.94
N PHE A 526 -11.79 13.63 -8.34
CA PHE A 526 -11.54 14.24 -7.03
C PHE A 526 -11.71 15.75 -7.05
N ALA A 527 -11.12 16.43 -8.03
CA ALA A 527 -11.20 17.88 -8.16
C ALA A 527 -12.64 18.37 -8.33
N VAL A 528 -13.41 17.77 -9.23
CA VAL A 528 -14.81 18.09 -9.48
C VAL A 528 -15.67 17.80 -8.25
N SER A 529 -15.45 16.68 -7.57
CA SER A 529 -16.20 16.31 -6.37
C SER A 529 -15.96 17.30 -5.22
N ILE A 530 -14.71 17.73 -5.03
CA ILE A 530 -14.38 18.77 -4.03
C ILE A 530 -15.02 20.11 -4.40
N TRP A 531 -15.00 20.48 -5.68
CA TRP A 531 -15.62 21.73 -6.15
C TRP A 531 -17.14 21.70 -5.97
N LYS A 532 -17.79 20.57 -6.30
CA LYS A 532 -19.24 20.36 -6.17
C LYS A 532 -19.66 19.74 -4.84
N ARG A 533 -18.84 19.84 -3.79
CA ARG A 533 -19.07 19.12 -2.52
C ARG A 533 -20.43 19.43 -1.86
N GLU A 534 -20.97 20.63 -2.04
CA GLU A 534 -22.27 20.99 -1.48
C GLU A 534 -23.42 20.33 -2.27
N GLU A 535 -23.31 20.19 -3.61
CA GLU A 535 -24.27 19.49 -4.45
C GLU A 535 -24.24 17.98 -4.22
N LEU A 536 -23.06 17.44 -3.92
CA LEU A 536 -22.80 16.00 -3.70
C LEU A 536 -22.89 15.59 -2.23
N ARG A 537 -23.31 16.52 -1.35
CA ARG A 537 -23.38 16.32 0.09
C ARG A 537 -24.26 15.12 0.45
N ASP A 538 -23.78 14.31 1.38
CA ASP A 538 -24.54 13.22 1.97
C ASP A 538 -25.20 13.70 3.28
N GLU A 539 -26.50 13.88 3.24
CA GLU A 539 -27.27 14.28 4.41
C GLU A 539 -27.66 13.10 5.31
N SER A 540 -27.52 11.87 4.81
CA SER A 540 -27.94 10.66 5.52
C SER A 540 -26.87 10.09 6.46
N GLY A 541 -25.58 10.35 6.20
CA GLY A 541 -24.47 9.71 6.89
C GLY A 541 -24.22 8.24 6.51
N ASP A 542 -25.14 7.64 5.74
CA ASP A 542 -25.06 6.28 5.19
C ASP A 542 -25.75 6.21 3.81
N PRO A 543 -25.13 6.79 2.77
CA PRO A 543 -25.74 6.92 1.44
C PRO A 543 -25.94 5.59 0.72
N TRP A 544 -25.39 4.50 1.26
CA TRP A 544 -25.42 3.18 0.65
C TRP A 544 -26.45 2.24 1.29
N ASN A 545 -27.03 2.62 2.41
CA ASN A 545 -27.80 1.74 3.30
C ASN A 545 -26.97 0.50 3.69
N ALA A 546 -25.76 0.78 4.18
CA ALA A 546 -24.77 -0.21 4.49
C ALA A 546 -25.11 -1.02 5.76
N ARG A 547 -24.27 -2.02 6.06
CA ARG A 547 -24.57 -3.05 7.06
C ARG A 547 -23.69 -2.98 8.31
N THR A 548 -22.48 -2.44 8.17
CA THR A 548 -21.41 -2.48 9.16
C THR A 548 -21.35 -1.21 10.01
N LEU A 549 -20.73 -1.32 11.20
CA LEU A 549 -20.86 -0.35 12.30
C LEU A 549 -20.26 1.03 12.01
N GLU A 550 -19.26 1.16 11.13
CA GLU A 550 -18.69 2.45 10.76
C GLU A 550 -19.74 3.43 10.20
N TRP A 551 -20.83 2.92 9.64
CA TRP A 551 -21.93 3.74 9.13
C TRP A 551 -22.89 4.22 10.21
N ALA A 552 -22.73 3.75 11.46
CA ALA A 552 -23.50 4.23 12.60
C ALA A 552 -23.06 5.59 13.14
N THR A 553 -21.90 6.09 12.76
CA THR A 553 -21.41 7.43 13.12
C THR A 553 -21.88 8.49 12.13
N SER A 554 -21.70 9.78 12.45
CA SER A 554 -21.88 10.87 11.47
C SER A 554 -20.88 10.75 10.31
N SER A 555 -21.13 11.43 9.22
CA SER A 555 -20.21 11.56 8.08
C SER A 555 -19.86 13.04 7.85
N PRO A 556 -18.62 13.48 8.14
CA PRO A 556 -17.50 12.73 8.75
C PRO A 556 -17.76 12.28 10.21
N PRO A 557 -17.04 11.23 10.68
CA PRO A 557 -17.09 10.84 12.09
C PRO A 557 -16.39 11.89 12.97
N PRO A 558 -16.86 12.10 14.23
CA PRO A 558 -16.17 12.97 15.18
C PRO A 558 -14.82 12.37 15.59
N ASP A 559 -13.95 13.18 16.21
CA ASP A 559 -12.61 12.73 16.62
C ASP A 559 -12.66 11.49 17.53
N TYR A 560 -13.65 11.42 18.42
CA TYR A 560 -13.87 10.32 19.37
C TYR A 560 -14.68 9.12 18.81
N ASN A 561 -15.05 9.11 17.54
CA ASN A 561 -15.86 8.11 16.84
C ASN A 561 -17.25 7.88 17.48
N PHE A 562 -17.33 7.40 18.72
CA PHE A 562 -18.55 7.02 19.42
C PHE A 562 -18.65 7.72 20.77
N ALA A 563 -19.66 8.56 20.95
CA ALA A 563 -19.96 9.18 22.25
C ALA A 563 -20.34 8.10 23.29
N PHE A 564 -21.10 7.10 22.85
CA PHE A 564 -21.44 5.91 23.63
C PHE A 564 -20.94 4.67 22.90
N THR A 565 -20.28 3.78 23.63
CA THR A 565 -19.83 2.51 23.06
C THR A 565 -21.06 1.66 22.71
N PRO A 566 -21.26 1.28 21.44
CA PRO A 566 -22.43 0.50 21.05
C PRO A 566 -22.36 -0.93 21.60
N VAL A 567 -23.51 -1.55 21.88
CA VAL A 567 -23.60 -2.99 22.20
C VAL A 567 -23.98 -3.76 20.94
N ILE A 568 -23.19 -4.76 20.58
CA ILE A 568 -23.32 -5.48 19.31
C ILE A 568 -24.07 -6.80 19.52
N HIS A 569 -25.20 -6.94 18.83
CA HIS A 569 -26.05 -8.12 18.92
C HIS A 569 -25.90 -9.07 17.74
N SER A 570 -25.56 -8.57 16.56
CA SER A 570 -25.45 -9.35 15.32
C SER A 570 -24.20 -9.02 14.52
N LEU A 571 -23.91 -9.82 13.48
CA LEU A 571 -22.82 -9.60 12.54
C LEU A 571 -23.01 -8.30 11.75
N ASP A 572 -24.20 -8.06 11.21
CA ASP A 572 -24.57 -6.84 10.48
C ASP A 572 -25.02 -5.76 11.47
N ALA A 573 -24.10 -5.29 12.28
CA ALA A 573 -24.38 -4.49 13.47
C ALA A 573 -25.22 -3.24 13.17
N TRP A 574 -24.86 -2.46 12.15
CA TRP A 574 -25.60 -1.24 11.80
C TRP A 574 -26.95 -1.54 11.18
N TYR A 575 -27.04 -2.56 10.33
CA TYR A 575 -28.32 -3.00 9.77
C TYR A 575 -29.32 -3.44 10.87
N ASP A 576 -28.83 -4.17 11.87
CA ASP A 576 -29.61 -4.62 13.02
C ASP A 576 -30.05 -3.42 13.89
N MET A 577 -29.17 -2.46 14.13
CA MET A 577 -29.47 -1.23 14.87
C MET A 577 -30.57 -0.40 14.16
N LYS A 578 -30.51 -0.28 12.83
CA LYS A 578 -31.56 0.38 12.04
C LYS A 578 -32.90 -0.33 12.16
N ALA A 579 -32.91 -1.67 12.13
CA ALA A 579 -34.12 -2.47 12.19
C ALA A 579 -34.80 -2.42 13.57
N ARG A 580 -34.05 -2.29 14.66
CA ARG A 580 -34.56 -2.19 16.05
C ARG A 580 -34.97 -0.77 16.46
N GLY A 581 -34.64 0.23 15.65
CA GLY A 581 -34.62 1.62 16.07
C GLY A 581 -33.34 1.92 16.86
N ALA A 582 -32.57 2.95 16.46
CA ALA A 582 -31.33 3.30 17.13
C ALA A 582 -31.65 3.63 18.61
N GLU A 583 -31.16 2.78 19.53
CA GLU A 583 -31.32 3.01 20.97
C GLU A 583 -30.66 4.35 21.33
N ARG A 584 -31.46 5.30 21.79
CA ARG A 584 -30.95 6.53 22.38
C ARG A 584 -30.47 6.22 23.79
N PRO A 585 -29.22 6.51 24.16
CA PRO A 585 -28.81 6.32 25.53
C PRO A 585 -29.66 7.19 26.47
N VAL A 586 -30.14 6.59 27.53
CA VAL A 586 -30.91 7.28 28.58
C VAL A 586 -30.04 8.22 29.41
N ALA A 587 -28.71 7.99 29.41
CA ALA A 587 -27.73 8.81 30.13
C ALA A 587 -27.30 10.03 29.28
N GLY A 588 -27.16 11.19 29.92
CA GLY A 588 -26.60 12.41 29.29
C GLY A 588 -25.15 12.20 28.82
N PHE A 589 -24.71 13.07 27.92
CA PHE A 589 -23.33 13.04 27.43
C PHE A 589 -22.33 13.34 28.57
N LYS A 590 -21.11 12.82 28.43
CA LYS A 590 -19.99 13.04 29.33
C LYS A 590 -18.79 13.55 28.54
N ALA A 591 -17.90 14.26 29.23
CA ALA A 591 -16.60 14.63 28.64
C ALA A 591 -15.84 13.36 28.23
N ILE A 592 -15.22 13.37 27.06
CA ILE A 592 -14.55 12.21 26.48
C ILE A 592 -13.05 12.40 26.54
N HIS A 593 -12.38 11.44 27.17
CA HIS A 593 -10.91 11.37 27.25
C HIS A 593 -10.32 10.96 25.90
N MET A 594 -9.37 11.76 25.38
CA MET A 594 -8.70 11.55 24.09
C MET A 594 -7.19 11.82 24.19
N PRO A 595 -6.36 11.15 23.36
CA PRO A 595 -4.94 11.41 23.30
C PRO A 595 -4.64 12.78 22.68
N SER A 596 -3.60 13.46 23.20
CA SER A 596 -3.16 14.76 22.69
C SER A 596 -2.24 14.60 21.48
N ASN A 597 -2.38 15.51 20.50
CA ASN A 597 -1.49 15.62 19.35
C ASN A 597 -0.03 15.85 19.77
N THR A 598 0.92 15.31 19.02
CA THR A 598 2.35 15.41 19.32
C THR A 598 3.20 15.50 18.05
N GLY A 599 4.18 16.41 18.04
CA GLY A 599 5.18 16.52 16.97
C GLY A 599 6.33 15.50 17.07
N THR A 600 6.37 14.69 18.12
CA THR A 600 7.49 13.77 18.33
C THR A 600 7.66 12.76 17.20
N GLY A 601 6.55 12.25 16.63
CA GLY A 601 6.61 11.26 15.55
C GLY A 601 7.32 11.81 14.30
N ILE A 602 6.97 13.02 13.85
CA ILE A 602 7.61 13.64 12.67
C ILE A 602 9.09 13.99 12.96
N ILE A 603 9.43 14.40 14.19
CA ILE A 603 10.82 14.70 14.58
C ILE A 603 11.66 13.42 14.53
N LEU A 604 11.19 12.33 15.14
CA LEU A 604 11.89 11.05 15.13
C LEU A 604 12.09 10.52 13.71
N ALA A 605 11.07 10.59 12.86
CA ALA A 605 11.16 10.16 11.48
C ALA A 605 12.09 11.06 10.64
N GLY A 606 12.07 12.37 10.86
CA GLY A 606 13.01 13.30 10.23
C GLY A 606 14.48 12.99 10.60
N LEU A 607 14.75 12.73 11.88
CA LEU A 607 16.07 12.32 12.36
C LEU A 607 16.47 10.95 11.77
N SER A 608 15.53 10.01 11.63
CA SER A 608 15.76 8.73 10.97
C SER A 608 16.10 8.89 9.48
N ALA A 609 15.43 9.81 8.77
CA ALA A 609 15.74 10.13 7.38
C ALA A 609 17.14 10.75 7.23
N VAL A 610 17.50 11.68 8.12
CA VAL A 610 18.86 12.28 8.13
C VAL A 610 19.91 11.21 8.45
N CYS A 611 19.66 10.34 9.42
CA CYS A 611 20.54 9.23 9.74
C CYS A 611 20.72 8.27 8.54
N GLY A 612 19.62 7.87 7.92
CA GLY A 612 19.65 7.03 6.72
C GLY A 612 20.40 7.68 5.55
N PHE A 613 20.15 8.96 5.28
CA PHE A 613 20.88 9.70 4.25
C PHE A 613 22.38 9.78 4.56
N ALA A 614 22.74 10.05 5.83
CA ALA A 614 24.13 10.10 6.26
C ALA A 614 24.84 8.74 6.09
N LEU A 615 24.14 7.63 6.39
CA LEU A 615 24.67 6.28 6.19
C LEU A 615 24.85 5.97 4.69
N ILE A 616 23.90 6.31 3.84
CA ILE A 616 23.98 6.14 2.37
C ILE A 616 25.23 6.81 1.81
N TRP A 617 25.55 8.02 2.30
CA TRP A 617 26.65 8.82 1.83
C TRP A 617 27.95 8.69 2.65
N TYR A 618 28.00 7.75 3.62
CA TYR A 618 29.17 7.49 4.47
C TYR A 618 29.60 8.69 5.32
N MET A 619 28.64 9.57 5.68
CA MET A 619 28.85 10.69 6.60
C MET A 619 28.70 10.21 8.04
N TRP A 620 29.68 9.47 8.55
CA TRP A 620 29.60 8.75 9.84
C TRP A 620 29.34 9.65 11.04
N TRP A 621 29.92 10.86 11.03
CA TRP A 621 29.70 11.84 12.10
C TRP A 621 28.21 12.29 12.15
N LEU A 622 27.61 12.56 10.99
CA LEU A 622 26.21 12.97 10.92
C LEU A 622 25.27 11.80 11.24
N ALA A 623 25.60 10.59 10.84
CA ALA A 623 24.88 9.38 11.21
C ALA A 623 24.88 9.18 12.74
N GLY A 624 26.05 9.31 13.38
CA GLY A 624 26.18 9.21 14.83
C GLY A 624 25.42 10.33 15.57
N LEU A 625 25.55 11.57 15.12
CA LEU A 625 24.87 12.72 15.73
C LEU A 625 23.34 12.62 15.61
N SER A 626 22.82 12.29 14.42
CA SER A 626 21.39 12.14 14.19
C SER A 626 20.80 10.94 14.95
N PHE A 627 21.55 9.84 15.06
CA PHE A 627 21.14 8.69 15.88
C PHE A 627 21.08 9.04 17.39
N LEU A 628 22.09 9.75 17.91
CA LEU A 628 22.07 10.23 19.31
C LEU A 628 20.93 11.21 19.55
N ALA A 629 20.66 12.11 18.61
CA ALA A 629 19.51 13.03 18.69
C ALA A 629 18.19 12.26 18.70
N LEU A 630 18.06 11.22 17.86
CA LEU A 630 16.87 10.34 17.81
C LEU A 630 16.65 9.66 19.18
N LEU A 631 17.69 9.06 19.76
CA LEU A 631 17.61 8.45 21.09
C LEU A 631 17.24 9.48 22.15
N THR A 632 17.83 10.67 22.11
CA THR A 632 17.54 11.75 23.04
C THR A 632 16.07 12.17 22.95
N VAL A 633 15.54 12.41 21.76
CA VAL A 633 14.13 12.77 21.56
C VAL A 633 13.20 11.65 22.04
N ALA A 634 13.52 10.39 21.74
CA ALA A 634 12.75 9.24 22.21
C ALA A 634 12.73 9.16 23.74
N ILE A 635 13.87 9.32 24.40
CA ILE A 635 13.98 9.33 25.86
C ILE A 635 13.19 10.51 26.45
N VAL A 636 13.39 11.74 25.95
CA VAL A 636 12.67 12.93 26.43
C VAL A 636 11.17 12.75 26.29
N HIS A 637 10.71 12.13 25.19
CA HIS A 637 9.28 11.84 25.00
C HIS A 637 8.72 10.93 26.11
N THR A 638 9.51 10.00 26.67
CA THR A 638 9.02 9.13 27.74
C THR A 638 8.69 9.90 29.03
N PHE A 639 9.29 11.06 29.26
CA PHE A 639 9.03 11.95 30.39
C PHE A 639 7.90 12.96 30.14
N ASN A 640 7.27 12.93 28.96
CA ASN A 640 6.09 13.76 28.72
C ASN A 640 4.85 13.08 29.29
N TYR A 641 4.31 13.62 30.38
CA TYR A 641 3.10 13.12 31.05
C TYR A 641 1.81 13.81 30.58
N ARG A 642 1.90 14.90 29.79
CA ARG A 642 0.73 15.61 29.22
C ARG A 642 0.39 15.00 27.88
N ARG A 643 -0.24 13.81 27.90
CA ARG A 643 -0.53 13.02 26.69
C ARG A 643 -2.00 12.94 26.31
N ASP A 644 -2.87 13.56 27.11
CA ASP A 644 -4.33 13.42 27.00
C ASP A 644 -5.04 14.73 27.31
N PHE A 645 -6.25 14.83 26.82
CA PHE A 645 -7.18 15.91 27.09
C PHE A 645 -8.61 15.39 27.14
N TYR A 646 -9.54 16.20 27.63
CA TYR A 646 -10.96 15.88 27.64
C TYR A 646 -11.70 16.78 26.66
N ILE A 647 -12.47 16.18 25.76
CA ILE A 647 -13.43 16.89 24.90
C ILE A 647 -14.62 17.31 25.80
N PRO A 648 -14.95 18.62 25.87
CA PRO A 648 -16.04 19.10 26.69
C PRO A 648 -17.41 18.55 26.27
N VAL A 649 -18.35 18.44 27.21
CA VAL A 649 -19.68 17.90 26.97
C VAL A 649 -20.40 18.67 25.87
N GLU A 650 -20.31 20.00 25.88
CA GLU A 650 -20.97 20.87 24.88
C GLU A 650 -20.50 20.58 23.47
N THR A 651 -19.20 20.24 23.28
CA THR A 651 -18.64 19.86 21.99
C THR A 651 -19.19 18.49 21.54
N VAL A 652 -19.30 17.54 22.48
CA VAL A 652 -19.87 16.22 22.20
C VAL A 652 -21.34 16.36 21.80
N GLU A 653 -22.13 17.16 22.53
CA GLU A 653 -23.55 17.42 22.23
C GLU A 653 -23.74 18.03 20.85
N ALA A 654 -22.92 19.02 20.49
CA ALA A 654 -22.96 19.65 19.18
C ALA A 654 -22.67 18.68 18.04
N ALA A 655 -21.66 17.80 18.20
CA ALA A 655 -21.31 16.78 17.23
C ALA A 655 -22.42 15.69 17.10
N GLU A 656 -22.97 15.23 18.22
CA GLU A 656 -24.06 14.23 18.22
C GLU A 656 -25.38 14.81 17.68
N ALA A 657 -25.60 16.12 17.76
CA ALA A 657 -26.74 16.77 17.09
C ALA A 657 -26.65 16.67 15.56
N VAL A 658 -25.43 16.68 14.98
CA VAL A 658 -25.24 16.42 13.55
C VAL A 658 -25.65 14.99 13.20
N ARG A 659 -25.17 14.01 13.97
CA ARG A 659 -25.54 12.60 13.81
C ARG A 659 -27.04 12.40 13.91
N THR A 660 -27.70 13.02 14.89
CA THR A 660 -29.16 12.91 15.07
C THR A 660 -29.90 13.42 13.85
N ARG A 661 -29.49 14.54 13.24
CA ARG A 661 -30.07 15.07 12.00
C ARG A 661 -29.88 14.10 10.83
N GLN A 662 -28.69 13.54 10.66
CA GLN A 662 -28.41 12.56 9.61
C GLN A 662 -29.24 11.28 9.77
N LEU A 663 -29.43 10.80 10.98
CA LEU A 663 -30.31 9.64 11.25
C LEU A 663 -31.78 9.95 10.95
N ALA A 664 -32.27 11.15 11.23
CA ALA A 664 -33.62 11.56 10.87
C ALA A 664 -33.84 11.61 9.36
N ALA A 665 -32.82 12.03 8.59
CA ALA A 665 -32.86 12.05 7.13
C ALA A 665 -32.88 10.63 6.51
N GLN A 666 -32.39 9.59 7.19
CA GLN A 666 -32.46 8.20 6.71
C GLN A 666 -33.88 7.61 6.81
N GLY A 667 -34.71 8.12 7.71
CA GLY A 667 -36.07 7.64 7.93
C GLY A 667 -37.16 8.37 7.11
N ALA A 668 -36.76 9.41 6.39
CA ALA A 668 -37.61 10.17 5.48
C ALA A 668 -37.40 9.71 4.02
#